data_62a1df525dc2ce45b033d12aee982f09
#
_entry.id   62a1df525dc2ce45b033d12aee982f09
#
_cell.length_a   1.000
_cell.length_b   1.000
_cell.length_c   1.000
_cell.angle_alpha   90.00
_cell.angle_beta   90.00
_cell.angle_gamma   90.00
#
_symmetry.space_group_name_H-M   'P 1'
#
loop_
_entity.id
_entity.type
_entity.pdbx_description
1 polymer ?
#
loop_
_entity_poly.entity_id
_entity_poly.type
_entity_poly.pdbx_seq_one_letter_code
_entity_poly.pdbx_strand_id
1 'polypeptide(L)'
;MANHIFRVGVAFTALMIAMPVTAQEAPPAEEGNLDIIVTAQRRSESVQDVPIAISAFSSDQLEAQGVSNTLQLGQYIPNFVAQNNTGLGGANAYFLRGLGNTESIATFDPPVGTYVDDIYLSRQNANNLSLFDVERVEVLRGPQGTLFGRNTTGGAVSVILRDPGKDLGGYAELGYGRFSKVLVRGSVDLPLSDSFGVKISGFYEDDKGYTKNITTGDRLNDSDAWGARLGIKGQLSESVSWRGSFAHFENDGENILNFTCNPANPTQCNGRFATSGLREGKRFTPSLFPPVNIAGRKANFGQGVRTQTNLVTSNLEFGIGDNATLNLITGYVDLKQQFAVDFFDGRGGPNIAAPNPAVRGLARGGFTILNDAKNDQFSQEIKLTGSLGDGFIDYVGGLFYIKENNFTDFTDLFGISPALTLLLADRTLRNSTEAYAGFLQTDFNVTDQIKLTAGIRYTDETKKLDFSDNRSSCRDGTIEANCVDNLNLIGPSGVRIPRKQSAKLFTPRFAVNFKPNDDLLVFASATRGFKSGGWNARGTAASQLLPFGPEKVWSYEAGFKSDLFDNKVRANLTLYYQDTSDLQTPSALVAANGAITFITRNFADYRNKGAELELSFAPVKGANLFVNAGYQDDKYLINRNAPARDVLGIQSVAAQQAACIAQRAANQIPVTPNTAPAGQPVNNAPACGAGIVAPDGSIATPVRTPKLSLALGGSYKAELGGSGWSVTPSVNASYASKSETGTSNVNIRSGAITGSNGTFPANPFTGDFITGSASASHWLVNASLSIKSPEDRISVSVDCTNCFGEEFVQSTLGNFSYLNRPSEWMIRTKYKF
;
A
#
# COMPACT_ATOMS: atom_id res chain seq x y z
N MET A 1 27.34 -9.24 9.49
CA MET A 1 27.12 -10.70 9.58
C MET A 1 27.27 -11.24 11.01
N ALA A 2 28.39 -11.04 11.71
CA ALA A 2 28.56 -11.61 13.06
C ALA A 2 27.62 -11.04 14.13
N ASN A 3 27.20 -9.78 14.07
CA ASN A 3 26.39 -9.14 15.10
C ASN A 3 24.88 -9.48 15.03
N HIS A 4 24.39 -9.96 13.90
CA HIS A 4 22.97 -10.32 13.74
C HIS A 4 22.72 -11.80 14.10
N ILE A 5 23.67 -12.68 13.80
CA ILE A 5 23.57 -14.10 14.15
C ILE A 5 23.53 -14.30 15.68
N PHE A 6 24.19 -13.42 16.44
CA PHE A 6 24.20 -13.51 17.91
C PHE A 6 22.87 -13.09 18.58
N ARG A 7 22.07 -12.25 17.90
CA ARG A 7 20.76 -11.80 18.44
C ARG A 7 19.65 -12.84 18.24
N VAL A 8 19.75 -13.64 17.17
CA VAL A 8 18.79 -14.72 16.88
C VAL A 8 19.15 -16.00 17.67
N GLY A 9 20.43 -16.24 17.91
CA GLY A 9 20.91 -17.44 18.60
C GLY A 9 20.44 -17.58 20.06
N VAL A 10 20.21 -16.48 20.77
CA VAL A 10 19.78 -16.51 22.18
C VAL A 10 18.29 -16.86 22.33
N ALA A 11 17.45 -16.54 21.36
CA ALA A 11 16.02 -16.88 21.41
C ALA A 11 15.72 -18.34 21.03
N PHE A 12 16.60 -19.00 20.25
CA PHE A 12 16.36 -20.35 19.75
C PHE A 12 17.00 -21.47 20.57
N THR A 13 18.04 -21.17 21.36
CA THR A 13 18.70 -22.22 22.20
C THR A 13 17.82 -22.67 23.37
N ALA A 14 16.79 -21.93 23.73
CA ALA A 14 15.81 -22.31 24.75
C ALA A 14 14.73 -23.29 24.24
N LEU A 15 14.63 -23.53 22.94
CA LEU A 15 13.56 -24.33 22.32
C LEU A 15 13.89 -25.82 22.15
N MET A 16 15.12 -26.24 22.42
CA MET A 16 15.57 -27.63 22.13
C MET A 16 15.47 -28.62 23.31
N ILE A 17 14.85 -28.23 24.44
CA ILE A 17 14.66 -29.15 25.57
C ILE A 17 13.16 -29.23 25.87
N ALA A 18 12.37 -29.82 24.98
CA ALA A 18 11.02 -30.26 25.29
C ALA A 18 10.88 -31.76 25.05
N MET A 19 10.68 -32.50 26.11
CA MET A 19 10.36 -33.93 26.07
C MET A 19 8.93 -34.13 25.49
N PRO A 20 8.65 -35.25 24.82
CA PRO A 20 7.37 -35.49 24.21
C PRO A 20 6.26 -35.68 25.27
N VAL A 21 5.34 -34.78 25.33
CA VAL A 21 4.06 -34.96 26.03
C VAL A 21 3.07 -35.46 24.97
N THR A 22 2.43 -36.57 25.26
CA THR A 22 1.34 -37.12 24.41
C THR A 22 0.14 -36.18 24.46
N ALA A 23 -0.14 -35.49 23.36
CA ALA A 23 -1.29 -34.62 23.21
C ALA A 23 -2.54 -35.45 22.91
N GLN A 24 -3.63 -35.07 23.52
CA GLN A 24 -4.98 -35.61 23.30
C GLN A 24 -5.56 -34.96 22.05
N GLU A 25 -6.16 -35.74 21.17
CA GLU A 25 -6.70 -35.32 19.87
C GLU A 25 -7.71 -34.15 20.00
N ALA A 26 -7.43 -33.07 19.32
CA ALA A 26 -8.45 -32.08 18.95
C ALA A 26 -9.31 -32.68 17.81
N PRO A 27 -10.64 -32.48 17.79
CA PRO A 27 -11.46 -32.96 16.71
C PRO A 27 -10.99 -32.38 15.37
N PRO A 28 -10.90 -33.18 14.29
CA PRO A 28 -10.47 -32.70 12.99
C PRO A 28 -11.43 -31.61 12.52
N ALA A 29 -10.86 -30.46 12.09
CA ALA A 29 -11.64 -29.48 11.36
C ALA A 29 -12.25 -30.17 10.13
N GLU A 30 -13.55 -30.03 9.93
CA GLU A 30 -14.24 -30.63 8.80
C GLU A 30 -13.62 -30.10 7.50
N GLU A 31 -12.93 -30.97 6.78
CA GLU A 31 -12.35 -30.66 5.46
C GLU A 31 -13.47 -30.40 4.48
N GLY A 32 -13.66 -29.14 4.08
CA GLY A 32 -14.68 -28.74 3.09
C GLY A 32 -15.51 -27.52 3.50
N ASN A 33 -15.35 -27.01 4.72
CA ASN A 33 -16.07 -25.81 5.13
C ASN A 33 -15.43 -24.55 4.48
N LEU A 34 -16.10 -23.99 3.46
CA LEU A 34 -15.74 -22.72 2.82
C LEU A 34 -16.08 -21.51 3.71
N ASP A 35 -16.63 -21.73 4.89
CA ASP A 35 -17.13 -20.67 5.73
C ASP A 35 -15.98 -19.96 6.48
N ILE A 36 -15.83 -18.67 6.22
CA ILE A 36 -14.85 -17.80 6.87
C ILE A 36 -15.62 -16.78 7.70
N ILE A 37 -15.36 -16.78 9.01
CA ILE A 37 -15.88 -15.74 9.90
C ILE A 37 -15.05 -14.48 9.71
N VAL A 38 -15.72 -13.36 9.49
CA VAL A 38 -15.12 -12.04 9.29
C VAL A 38 -15.62 -11.03 10.32
N THR A 39 -14.88 -9.94 10.48
CA THR A 39 -15.24 -8.82 11.36
C THR A 39 -15.52 -7.53 10.59
N ALA A 40 -15.91 -7.67 9.34
CA ALA A 40 -16.12 -6.57 8.40
C ALA A 40 -17.19 -5.55 8.82
N GLN A 41 -18.19 -5.98 9.60
CA GLN A 41 -19.20 -5.10 10.21
C GLN A 41 -18.93 -4.80 11.69
N ARG A 42 -17.69 -4.96 12.14
CA ARG A 42 -17.28 -4.82 13.55
C ARG A 42 -17.98 -5.82 14.49
N ARG A 43 -18.55 -6.90 13.93
CA ARG A 43 -19.13 -8.06 14.58
C ARG A 43 -18.63 -9.30 13.86
N SER A 44 -18.56 -10.44 14.56
CA SER A 44 -18.21 -11.72 13.95
C SER A 44 -19.42 -12.27 13.19
N GLU A 45 -19.30 -12.38 11.88
CA GLU A 45 -20.36 -12.86 10.97
C GLU A 45 -19.72 -13.76 9.89
N SER A 46 -20.50 -14.68 9.32
CA SER A 46 -20.05 -15.41 8.13
C SER A 46 -19.84 -14.44 6.98
N VAL A 47 -18.79 -14.66 6.19
CA VAL A 47 -18.51 -13.86 4.99
C VAL A 47 -19.70 -13.83 4.03
N GLN A 48 -20.54 -14.86 4.03
CA GLN A 48 -21.73 -14.96 3.19
C GLN A 48 -22.91 -14.12 3.69
N ASP A 49 -22.95 -13.82 4.98
CA ASP A 49 -24.02 -13.01 5.59
C ASP A 49 -23.73 -11.50 5.54
N VAL A 50 -22.51 -11.10 5.18
CA VAL A 50 -22.08 -9.71 5.17
C VAL A 50 -22.43 -9.04 3.83
N PRO A 51 -23.29 -8.00 3.79
CA PRO A 51 -23.77 -7.34 2.56
C PRO A 51 -22.80 -6.29 2.02
N ILE A 52 -21.55 -6.67 1.84
CA ILE A 52 -20.50 -5.87 1.24
C ILE A 52 -19.57 -6.73 0.38
N ALA A 53 -18.88 -6.10 -0.56
CA ALA A 53 -17.79 -6.74 -1.30
C ALA A 53 -16.60 -6.95 -0.36
N ILE A 54 -16.26 -8.20 -0.07
CA ILE A 54 -15.16 -8.57 0.82
C ILE A 54 -14.46 -9.81 0.29
N SER A 55 -13.13 -9.79 0.31
CA SER A 55 -12.29 -10.97 0.14
C SER A 55 -11.63 -11.30 1.47
N ALA A 56 -11.80 -12.51 1.94
CA ALA A 56 -11.21 -12.98 3.18
C ALA A 56 -10.34 -14.20 2.90
N PHE A 57 -9.19 -14.26 3.56
CA PHE A 57 -8.21 -15.34 3.42
C PHE A 57 -7.83 -15.87 4.79
N SER A 58 -8.06 -17.13 5.04
CA SER A 58 -7.53 -17.80 6.23
C SER A 58 -6.01 -17.98 6.14
N SER A 59 -5.36 -18.25 7.26
CA SER A 59 -3.92 -18.56 7.27
C SER A 59 -3.54 -19.71 6.33
N ASP A 60 -4.39 -20.75 6.25
CA ASP A 60 -4.12 -21.92 5.40
C ASP A 60 -4.26 -21.57 3.90
N GLN A 61 -5.21 -20.71 3.54
CA GLN A 61 -5.34 -20.21 2.18
C GLN A 61 -4.15 -19.31 1.79
N LEU A 62 -3.70 -18.43 2.69
CA LEU A 62 -2.51 -17.60 2.47
C LEU A 62 -1.26 -18.48 2.27
N GLU A 63 -1.10 -19.53 3.08
CA GLU A 63 0.01 -20.49 2.95
C GLU A 63 -0.06 -21.26 1.62
N ALA A 64 -1.24 -21.77 1.25
CA ALA A 64 -1.46 -22.52 0.02
C ALA A 64 -1.24 -21.67 -1.25
N GLN A 65 -1.55 -20.37 -1.18
CA GLN A 65 -1.35 -19.42 -2.27
C GLN A 65 0.05 -18.78 -2.28
N GLY A 66 0.89 -19.07 -1.28
CA GLY A 66 2.22 -18.51 -1.15
C GLY A 66 2.24 -17.01 -0.80
N VAL A 67 1.15 -16.51 -0.19
CA VAL A 67 1.03 -15.11 0.23
C VAL A 67 1.72 -14.90 1.57
N SER A 68 2.83 -14.20 1.57
CA SER A 68 3.66 -13.95 2.77
C SER A 68 3.61 -12.50 3.26
N ASN A 69 3.10 -11.59 2.46
CA ASN A 69 2.98 -10.17 2.80
C ASN A 69 1.76 -9.54 2.12
N THR A 70 1.41 -8.34 2.57
CA THR A 70 0.21 -7.64 2.11
C THR A 70 0.28 -7.15 0.65
N LEU A 71 1.45 -7.03 0.04
CA LEU A 71 1.58 -6.68 -1.39
C LEU A 71 1.06 -7.78 -2.31
N GLN A 72 1.27 -9.03 -1.94
CA GLN A 72 0.88 -10.18 -2.76
C GLN A 72 -0.63 -10.38 -2.84
N LEU A 73 -1.41 -9.80 -1.91
CA LEU A 73 -2.87 -9.82 -1.95
C LEU A 73 -3.44 -9.23 -3.25
N GLY A 74 -2.74 -8.26 -3.85
CA GLY A 74 -3.15 -7.65 -5.12
C GLY A 74 -3.26 -8.63 -6.30
N GLN A 75 -2.66 -9.82 -6.20
CA GLN A 75 -2.75 -10.85 -7.24
C GLN A 75 -4.06 -11.65 -7.18
N TYR A 76 -4.80 -11.59 -6.09
CA TYR A 76 -5.97 -12.46 -5.84
C TYR A 76 -7.28 -11.69 -5.74
N ILE A 77 -7.23 -10.40 -5.45
CA ILE A 77 -8.41 -9.59 -5.13
C ILE A 77 -8.85 -8.78 -6.36
N PRO A 78 -10.12 -8.86 -6.77
CA PRO A 78 -10.64 -8.08 -7.89
C PRO A 78 -10.45 -6.56 -7.68
N ASN A 79 -10.03 -5.85 -8.75
CA ASN A 79 -9.85 -4.39 -8.78
C ASN A 79 -8.93 -3.83 -7.66
N PHE A 80 -7.99 -4.65 -7.20
CA PHE A 80 -7.00 -4.27 -6.20
C PHE A 80 -5.58 -4.34 -6.78
N VAL A 81 -4.91 -3.19 -6.81
CA VAL A 81 -3.49 -3.09 -7.18
C VAL A 81 -2.71 -2.74 -5.92
N ALA A 82 -1.81 -3.63 -5.53
CA ALA A 82 -0.89 -3.42 -4.41
C ALA A 82 0.55 -3.41 -4.94
N GLN A 83 1.30 -2.37 -4.61
CA GLN A 83 2.67 -2.22 -5.07
C GLN A 83 3.52 -1.46 -4.06
N ASN A 84 4.83 -1.64 -4.10
CA ASN A 84 5.73 -0.79 -3.34
C ASN A 84 5.68 0.65 -3.88
N ASN A 85 5.74 1.62 -2.99
CA ASN A 85 5.63 3.03 -3.33
C ASN A 85 6.89 3.55 -4.01
N THR A 86 7.04 3.33 -5.30
CA THR A 86 8.04 3.91 -6.23
C THR A 86 9.40 4.29 -5.62
N GLY A 87 9.91 3.48 -4.68
CA GLY A 87 11.19 3.74 -4.01
C GLY A 87 11.17 4.87 -2.95
N LEU A 88 10.00 5.43 -2.64
CA LEU A 88 9.84 6.46 -1.62
C LEU A 88 9.57 5.86 -0.23
N GLY A 89 10.43 4.94 0.20
CA GLY A 89 10.30 4.27 1.47
C GLY A 89 9.68 2.87 1.39
N GLY A 90 9.63 2.13 2.49
CA GLY A 90 9.07 0.78 2.59
C GLY A 90 7.54 0.73 2.62
N ALA A 91 6.84 1.75 2.11
CA ALA A 91 5.39 1.84 2.13
C ALA A 91 4.76 1.07 0.98
N ASN A 92 3.65 0.40 1.23
CA ASN A 92 2.83 -0.19 0.18
C ASN A 92 1.77 0.80 -0.28
N ALA A 93 1.70 1.04 -1.57
CA ALA A 93 0.65 1.82 -2.21
C ALA A 93 -0.48 0.88 -2.64
N TYR A 94 -1.64 1.04 -2.01
CA TYR A 94 -2.85 0.31 -2.35
C TYR A 94 -3.76 1.17 -3.21
N PHE A 95 -4.23 0.59 -4.32
CA PHE A 95 -5.25 1.14 -5.19
C PHE A 95 -6.41 0.16 -5.25
N LEU A 96 -7.54 0.54 -4.70
CA LEU A 96 -8.73 -0.27 -4.65
C LEU A 96 -9.86 0.44 -5.36
N ARG A 97 -10.40 -0.18 -6.43
CA ARG A 97 -11.34 0.46 -7.35
C ARG A 97 -10.84 1.84 -7.83
N GLY A 98 -9.53 1.93 -8.13
CA GLY A 98 -8.88 3.14 -8.62
C GLY A 98 -8.56 4.22 -7.59
N LEU A 99 -9.02 4.09 -6.36
CA LEU A 99 -8.67 5.02 -5.28
C LEU A 99 -7.38 4.56 -4.60
N GLY A 100 -6.34 5.39 -4.70
CA GLY A 100 -5.01 5.08 -4.19
C GLY A 100 -4.16 6.32 -3.94
N ASN A 101 -3.01 6.13 -3.33
CA ASN A 101 -2.05 7.20 -3.08
C ASN A 101 -0.61 6.68 -3.20
N THR A 102 0.23 7.43 -3.90
CA THR A 102 1.66 7.13 -4.11
C THR A 102 2.58 7.99 -3.26
N GLU A 103 2.04 8.92 -2.48
CA GLU A 103 2.83 9.77 -1.61
C GLU A 103 2.71 9.29 -0.17
N SER A 104 3.83 8.91 0.43
CA SER A 104 3.88 8.36 1.80
C SER A 104 4.36 9.35 2.87
N ILE A 105 4.59 10.62 2.51
CA ILE A 105 4.97 11.64 3.48
C ILE A 105 3.80 11.92 4.45
N ALA A 106 4.10 12.24 5.68
CA ALA A 106 3.11 12.31 6.78
C ALA A 106 1.99 13.36 6.63
N THR A 107 2.08 14.25 5.64
CA THR A 107 0.99 15.21 5.30
C THR A 107 -0.07 14.63 4.37
N PHE A 108 0.10 13.39 3.91
CA PHE A 108 -0.82 12.67 3.04
C PHE A 108 -1.38 11.45 3.75
N ASP A 109 -2.66 11.19 3.58
CA ASP A 109 -3.30 9.98 4.08
C ASP A 109 -3.60 9.01 2.93
N PRO A 110 -3.52 7.69 3.16
CA PRO A 110 -3.93 6.69 2.17
C PRO A 110 -5.47 6.63 2.07
N PRO A 111 -6.05 6.32 0.89
CA PRO A 111 -7.49 6.09 0.75
C PRO A 111 -7.94 4.66 1.09
N VAL A 112 -6.98 3.75 1.29
CA VAL A 112 -7.23 2.38 1.75
C VAL A 112 -6.65 2.25 3.15
N GLY A 113 -7.53 2.10 4.14
CA GLY A 113 -7.15 1.95 5.55
C GLY A 113 -6.47 0.60 5.80
N THR A 114 -5.44 0.58 6.62
CA THR A 114 -4.80 -0.66 7.10
C THR A 114 -5.05 -0.80 8.59
N TYR A 115 -5.45 -1.98 9.01
CA TYR A 115 -5.79 -2.29 10.40
C TYR A 115 -5.06 -3.55 10.84
N VAL A 116 -4.65 -3.59 12.10
CA VAL A 116 -4.14 -4.79 12.77
C VAL A 116 -4.87 -4.93 14.09
N ASP A 117 -5.60 -6.03 14.29
CA ASP A 117 -6.44 -6.27 15.48
C ASP A 117 -7.31 -5.05 15.84
N ASP A 118 -8.06 -4.52 14.87
CA ASP A 118 -8.90 -3.31 14.95
C ASP A 118 -8.15 -1.97 15.08
N ILE A 119 -6.83 -1.96 15.26
CA ILE A 119 -6.05 -0.72 15.37
C ILE A 119 -5.73 -0.17 13.97
N TYR A 120 -6.19 1.04 13.69
CA TYR A 120 -5.90 1.76 12.46
C TYR A 120 -4.43 2.18 12.41
N LEU A 121 -3.72 1.84 11.33
CA LEU A 121 -2.37 2.31 11.03
C LEU A 121 -2.48 3.55 10.14
N SER A 122 -2.30 4.73 10.70
CA SER A 122 -2.53 6.00 9.99
C SER A 122 -1.50 6.29 8.90
N ARG A 123 -0.31 5.71 9.02
CA ARG A 123 0.79 5.98 8.09
C ARG A 123 1.00 4.80 7.14
N GLN A 124 1.05 5.11 5.85
CA GLN A 124 1.29 4.14 4.79
C GLN A 124 2.62 3.39 4.98
N ASN A 125 3.59 3.99 5.64
CA ASN A 125 4.89 3.38 5.91
C ASN A 125 4.83 2.26 6.95
N ALA A 126 3.73 2.13 7.69
CA ALA A 126 3.50 1.04 8.64
C ALA A 126 2.75 -0.16 8.01
N ASN A 127 2.34 -0.10 6.73
CA ASN A 127 1.47 -1.10 6.13
C ASN A 127 2.22 -2.21 5.36
N ASN A 128 3.54 -2.18 5.33
CA ASN A 128 4.35 -3.27 4.75
C ASN A 128 4.49 -4.41 5.76
N LEU A 129 3.40 -5.13 5.96
CA LEU A 129 3.30 -6.18 6.97
C LEU A 129 3.70 -7.53 6.40
N SER A 130 4.61 -8.24 7.10
CA SER A 130 4.81 -9.66 6.94
C SER A 130 3.64 -10.41 7.59
N LEU A 131 3.02 -11.33 6.85
CA LEU A 131 1.87 -12.11 7.32
C LEU A 131 2.36 -13.37 8.04
N PHE A 132 3.03 -13.18 9.17
CA PHE A 132 3.40 -14.27 10.07
C PHE A 132 2.42 -14.31 11.26
N ASP A 133 2.09 -15.49 11.72
CA ASP A 133 1.19 -15.72 12.86
C ASP A 133 -0.18 -14.99 12.73
N VAL A 134 -0.68 -14.95 11.51
CA VAL A 134 -1.96 -14.34 11.15
C VAL A 134 -3.05 -15.40 11.22
N GLU A 135 -4.21 -15.06 11.76
CA GLU A 135 -5.41 -15.88 11.70
C GLU A 135 -6.08 -15.75 10.35
N ARG A 136 -6.30 -14.50 9.90
CA ARG A 136 -6.89 -14.19 8.61
C ARG A 136 -6.58 -12.76 8.17
N VAL A 137 -6.78 -12.51 6.89
CA VAL A 137 -6.75 -11.16 6.30
C VAL A 137 -8.08 -10.91 5.60
N GLU A 138 -8.67 -9.75 5.88
CA GLU A 138 -9.93 -9.30 5.29
C GLU A 138 -9.65 -8.04 4.44
N VAL A 139 -10.13 -8.02 3.20
CA VAL A 139 -10.05 -6.83 2.33
C VAL A 139 -11.46 -6.42 1.94
N LEU A 140 -11.89 -5.30 2.52
CA LEU A 140 -13.19 -4.70 2.29
C LEU A 140 -13.08 -3.72 1.14
N ARG A 141 -13.86 -3.93 0.09
CA ARG A 141 -13.85 -3.10 -1.11
C ARG A 141 -14.94 -2.04 -1.05
N GLY A 142 -14.66 -0.85 -1.56
CA GLY A 142 -15.53 0.31 -1.47
C GLY A 142 -15.47 1.03 -0.13
N PRO A 143 -16.15 2.19 -0.01
CA PRO A 143 -16.03 3.06 1.16
C PRO A 143 -16.48 2.39 2.45
N GLN A 144 -15.67 2.52 3.49
CA GLN A 144 -15.95 1.99 4.83
C GLN A 144 -16.07 3.11 5.89
N GLY A 145 -16.50 4.30 5.47
CA GLY A 145 -16.48 5.51 6.30
C GLY A 145 -17.33 5.46 7.57
N THR A 146 -18.37 4.64 7.62
CA THR A 146 -19.28 4.55 8.78
C THR A 146 -18.65 3.80 9.95
N LEU A 147 -18.16 2.60 9.73
CA LEU A 147 -17.63 1.73 10.80
C LEU A 147 -16.12 1.85 10.98
N PHE A 148 -15.36 1.96 9.89
CA PHE A 148 -13.90 2.09 9.93
C PHE A 148 -13.43 3.55 9.98
N GLY A 149 -14.24 4.48 9.45
CA GLY A 149 -14.01 5.90 9.61
C GLY A 149 -13.18 6.54 8.50
N ARG A 150 -12.28 7.44 8.88
CA ARG A 150 -11.49 8.27 7.97
C ARG A 150 -10.59 7.43 7.06
N ASN A 151 -10.28 7.97 5.87
CA ASN A 151 -9.26 7.42 4.98
C ASN A 151 -9.53 5.99 4.50
N THR A 152 -10.80 5.67 4.32
CA THR A 152 -11.28 4.37 3.81
C THR A 152 -12.17 4.54 2.59
N THR A 153 -11.86 5.51 1.71
CA THR A 153 -12.64 5.79 0.50
C THR A 153 -12.54 4.68 -0.53
N GLY A 154 -11.39 4.03 -0.66
CA GLY A 154 -11.21 2.85 -1.50
C GLY A 154 -11.60 1.56 -0.81
N GLY A 155 -11.40 1.48 0.50
CA GLY A 155 -11.65 0.28 1.28
C GLY A 155 -10.76 0.15 2.51
N ALA A 156 -10.66 -1.07 3.02
CA ALA A 156 -9.81 -1.40 4.16
C ALA A 156 -9.14 -2.77 4.00
N VAL A 157 -7.90 -2.87 4.48
CA VAL A 157 -7.16 -4.12 4.67
C VAL A 157 -7.05 -4.36 6.17
N SER A 158 -7.65 -5.43 6.67
CA SER A 158 -7.66 -5.80 8.08
C SER A 158 -6.89 -7.10 8.28
N VAL A 159 -5.84 -7.05 9.09
CA VAL A 159 -5.03 -8.21 9.48
C VAL A 159 -5.39 -8.58 10.91
N ILE A 160 -5.91 -9.77 11.08
CA ILE A 160 -6.28 -10.34 12.38
C ILE A 160 -5.20 -11.33 12.79
N LEU A 161 -4.57 -11.06 13.92
CA LEU A 161 -3.49 -11.87 14.43
C LEU A 161 -4.04 -13.05 15.24
N ARG A 162 -3.31 -14.16 15.23
CA ARG A 162 -3.73 -15.39 15.92
C ARG A 162 -3.65 -15.22 17.43
N ASP A 163 -4.70 -15.61 18.12
CA ASP A 163 -4.75 -15.67 19.58
C ASP A 163 -3.85 -16.77 20.15
N PRO A 164 -3.45 -16.68 21.42
CA PRO A 164 -2.85 -17.79 22.16
C PRO A 164 -3.75 -19.03 22.16
N GLY A 165 -3.16 -20.18 21.86
CA GLY A 165 -3.82 -21.48 21.95
C GLY A 165 -4.13 -21.87 23.39
N LYS A 166 -5.07 -22.81 23.56
CA LYS A 166 -5.45 -23.37 24.88
C LYS A 166 -4.49 -24.46 25.35
N ASP A 167 -3.78 -25.08 24.42
CA ASP A 167 -2.83 -26.15 24.66
C ASP A 167 -1.38 -25.67 24.35
N LEU A 168 -0.40 -26.31 24.99
CA LEU A 168 1.01 -26.10 24.66
C LEU A 168 1.24 -26.58 23.22
N GLY A 169 1.71 -25.71 22.37
CA GLY A 169 1.92 -26.02 20.97
C GLY A 169 2.69 -24.94 20.25
N GLY A 170 2.85 -25.11 18.95
CA GLY A 170 3.53 -24.10 18.15
C GLY A 170 4.04 -24.67 16.82
N TYR A 171 4.88 -23.87 16.17
CA TYR A 171 5.58 -24.32 14.96
C TYR A 171 6.93 -23.65 14.80
N ALA A 172 7.79 -24.32 14.04
CA ALA A 172 9.04 -23.76 13.51
C ALA A 172 9.07 -24.00 12.00
N GLU A 173 9.43 -22.97 11.24
CA GLU A 173 9.55 -23.02 9.78
C GLU A 173 10.89 -22.47 9.34
N LEU A 174 11.56 -23.20 8.43
CA LEU A 174 12.82 -22.83 7.79
C LEU A 174 12.61 -22.83 6.29
N GLY A 175 13.13 -21.82 5.61
CA GLY A 175 13.09 -21.71 4.16
C GLY A 175 14.39 -21.24 3.55
N TYR A 176 14.71 -21.75 2.36
CA TYR A 176 15.82 -21.30 1.54
C TYR A 176 15.39 -21.18 0.08
N GLY A 177 15.81 -20.11 -0.58
CA GLY A 177 15.36 -19.84 -1.94
C GLY A 177 16.39 -19.11 -2.82
N ARG A 178 15.94 -18.76 -4.01
CA ARG A 178 16.72 -17.97 -4.97
C ARG A 178 17.15 -16.64 -4.36
N PHE A 179 18.27 -16.09 -4.83
CA PHE A 179 18.92 -14.88 -4.30
C PHE A 179 19.42 -15.02 -2.87
N SER A 180 19.76 -16.27 -2.49
CA SER A 180 20.17 -16.63 -1.13
C SER A 180 19.15 -16.22 -0.07
N LYS A 181 17.87 -16.28 -0.44
CA LYS A 181 16.78 -15.96 0.46
C LYS A 181 16.71 -16.98 1.60
N VAL A 182 16.71 -16.49 2.82
CA VAL A 182 16.54 -17.28 4.04
C VAL A 182 15.27 -16.82 4.73
N LEU A 183 14.46 -17.77 5.18
CA LEU A 183 13.25 -17.53 5.95
C LEU A 183 13.32 -18.38 7.23
N VAL A 184 13.05 -17.75 8.37
CA VAL A 184 12.86 -18.41 9.65
C VAL A 184 11.60 -17.85 10.28
N ARG A 185 10.65 -18.71 10.68
CA ARG A 185 9.43 -18.32 11.38
C ARG A 185 9.14 -19.30 12.51
N GLY A 186 8.49 -18.82 13.54
CA GLY A 186 8.04 -19.72 14.59
C GLY A 186 7.09 -19.06 15.55
N SER A 187 6.32 -19.90 16.24
CA SER A 187 5.47 -19.48 17.35
C SER A 187 5.40 -20.57 18.41
N VAL A 188 5.14 -20.13 19.64
CA VAL A 188 4.86 -21.02 20.79
C VAL A 188 3.64 -20.50 21.52
N ASP A 189 2.68 -21.38 21.77
CA ASP A 189 1.52 -21.15 22.61
C ASP A 189 1.82 -21.69 24.02
N LEU A 190 1.66 -20.83 25.01
CA LEU A 190 1.93 -21.13 26.43
C LEU A 190 0.62 -20.94 27.22
N PRO A 191 -0.17 -22.00 27.45
CA PRO A 191 -1.30 -21.94 28.35
C PRO A 191 -0.78 -21.83 29.79
N LEU A 192 -1.03 -20.70 30.44
CA LEU A 192 -0.60 -20.50 31.84
C LEU A 192 -1.67 -20.99 32.83
N SER A 193 -2.93 -21.00 32.41
CA SER A 193 -4.08 -21.58 33.08
C SER A 193 -5.21 -21.81 32.08
N ASP A 194 -6.30 -22.43 32.50
CA ASP A 194 -7.51 -22.63 31.67
C ASP A 194 -8.09 -21.30 31.14
N SER A 195 -7.86 -20.20 31.86
CA SER A 195 -8.39 -18.88 31.55
C SER A 195 -7.34 -17.90 31.02
N PHE A 196 -6.04 -18.26 30.96
CA PHE A 196 -4.98 -17.33 30.57
C PHE A 196 -3.89 -18.00 29.73
N GLY A 197 -3.71 -17.47 28.53
CA GLY A 197 -2.69 -17.92 27.59
C GLY A 197 -1.79 -16.80 27.07
N VAL A 198 -0.57 -17.17 26.73
CA VAL A 198 0.44 -16.31 26.12
C VAL A 198 0.93 -16.96 24.82
N LYS A 199 1.16 -16.16 23.80
CA LYS A 199 1.76 -16.59 22.55
C LYS A 199 2.99 -15.74 22.26
N ILE A 200 4.08 -16.39 21.90
CA ILE A 200 5.29 -15.72 21.42
C ILE A 200 5.51 -16.19 19.99
N SER A 201 5.66 -15.23 19.08
CA SER A 201 5.90 -15.50 17.68
C SER A 201 6.96 -14.57 17.10
N GLY A 202 7.63 -15.02 16.03
CA GLY A 202 8.64 -14.22 15.38
C GLY A 202 9.01 -14.72 13.99
N PHE A 203 9.66 -13.85 13.22
CA PHE A 203 10.19 -14.18 11.91
C PHE A 203 11.51 -13.45 11.64
N TYR A 204 12.29 -14.03 10.76
CA TYR A 204 13.45 -13.43 10.12
C TYR A 204 13.43 -13.79 8.63
N GLU A 205 13.63 -12.82 7.78
CA GLU A 205 13.74 -12.98 6.33
C GLU A 205 14.90 -12.13 5.82
N ASP A 206 15.85 -12.77 5.11
CA ASP A 206 16.98 -12.09 4.46
C ASP A 206 17.06 -12.54 3.01
N ASP A 207 17.17 -11.63 2.07
CA ASP A 207 17.49 -11.92 0.67
C ASP A 207 18.58 -10.96 0.19
N LYS A 208 19.49 -11.46 -0.68
CA LYS A 208 20.65 -10.69 -1.14
C LYS A 208 20.36 -9.79 -2.34
N GLY A 209 19.07 -9.63 -2.68
CA GLY A 209 18.66 -8.81 -3.80
C GLY A 209 18.81 -9.47 -5.17
N TYR A 210 17.98 -9.02 -6.09
CA TYR A 210 17.88 -9.59 -7.43
C TYR A 210 18.51 -8.72 -8.52
N THR A 211 18.83 -7.46 -8.25
CA THR A 211 19.46 -6.54 -9.20
C THR A 211 20.97 -6.54 -9.02
N LYS A 212 21.71 -6.89 -10.08
CA LYS A 212 23.18 -6.89 -10.05
C LYS A 212 23.75 -5.54 -10.45
N ASN A 213 24.55 -4.94 -9.60
CA ASN A 213 25.38 -3.82 -9.98
C ASN A 213 26.67 -4.33 -10.67
N ILE A 214 26.81 -4.08 -11.96
CA ILE A 214 27.96 -4.56 -12.74
C ILE A 214 29.24 -3.74 -12.52
N THR A 215 29.13 -2.58 -11.88
CA THR A 215 30.26 -1.71 -11.57
C THR A 215 30.87 -2.02 -10.21
N THR A 216 30.05 -2.22 -9.18
CA THR A 216 30.51 -2.51 -7.82
C THR A 216 30.54 -4.01 -7.50
N GLY A 217 29.81 -4.81 -8.28
CA GLY A 217 29.64 -6.24 -8.02
C GLY A 217 28.54 -6.58 -7.02
N ASP A 218 27.95 -5.57 -6.37
CA ASP A 218 26.91 -5.74 -5.34
C ASP A 218 25.56 -6.18 -5.95
N ARG A 219 24.69 -6.67 -5.10
CA ARG A 219 23.28 -6.89 -5.39
C ARG A 219 22.43 -5.89 -4.64
N LEU A 220 21.39 -5.42 -5.28
CA LEU A 220 20.45 -4.40 -4.83
C LEU A 220 19.02 -4.91 -4.91
N ASN A 221 18.08 -4.18 -4.32
CA ASN A 221 16.72 -4.64 -4.05
C ASN A 221 16.70 -5.88 -3.15
N ASP A 222 17.58 -5.86 -2.16
CA ASP A 222 17.62 -6.81 -1.06
C ASP A 222 16.53 -6.47 -0.02
N SER A 223 16.30 -7.40 0.88
CA SER A 223 15.43 -7.21 2.04
C SER A 223 16.02 -7.97 3.23
N ASP A 224 16.14 -7.29 4.36
CA ASP A 224 16.45 -7.86 5.67
C ASP A 224 15.32 -7.43 6.61
N ALA A 225 14.46 -8.37 6.96
CA ALA A 225 13.29 -8.10 7.77
C ALA A 225 13.20 -9.06 8.94
N TRP A 226 12.83 -8.54 10.09
CA TRP A 226 12.53 -9.38 11.25
C TRP A 226 11.41 -8.77 12.09
N GLY A 227 10.75 -9.60 12.86
CA GLY A 227 9.74 -9.16 13.79
C GLY A 227 9.50 -10.18 14.89
N ALA A 228 9.00 -9.68 16.00
CA ALA A 228 8.60 -10.49 17.14
C ALA A 228 7.29 -9.96 17.71
N ARG A 229 6.46 -10.86 18.23
CA ARG A 229 5.18 -10.55 18.86
C ARG A 229 5.02 -11.32 20.16
N LEU A 230 4.49 -10.63 21.15
CA LEU A 230 3.93 -11.21 22.38
C LEU A 230 2.42 -10.97 22.34
N GLY A 231 1.65 -12.03 22.28
CA GLY A 231 0.18 -12.01 22.37
C GLY A 231 -0.28 -12.57 23.71
N ILE A 232 -1.33 -11.99 24.26
CA ILE A 232 -1.91 -12.38 25.55
C ILE A 232 -3.42 -12.46 25.38
N LYS A 233 -4.04 -13.51 25.96
CA LYS A 233 -5.50 -13.63 26.07
C LYS A 233 -5.84 -14.14 27.43
N GLY A 234 -6.80 -13.51 28.08
CA GLY A 234 -7.24 -13.90 29.42
C GLY A 234 -8.72 -13.69 29.64
N GLN A 235 -9.38 -14.67 30.30
CA GLN A 235 -10.72 -14.53 30.86
C GLN A 235 -10.56 -14.04 32.30
N LEU A 236 -10.86 -12.76 32.55
CA LEU A 236 -10.64 -12.11 33.85
C LEU A 236 -11.80 -12.39 34.82
N SER A 237 -13.01 -12.60 34.29
CA SER A 237 -14.22 -13.07 35.01
C SER A 237 -15.15 -13.72 34.00
N GLU A 238 -16.29 -14.23 34.44
CA GLU A 238 -17.32 -14.84 33.58
C GLU A 238 -17.77 -13.87 32.45
N SER A 239 -17.77 -12.56 32.71
CA SER A 239 -18.22 -11.53 31.78
C SER A 239 -17.14 -10.63 31.27
N VAL A 240 -15.86 -10.83 31.64
CA VAL A 240 -14.78 -9.94 31.23
C VAL A 240 -13.64 -10.73 30.62
N SER A 241 -13.33 -10.47 29.37
CA SER A 241 -12.16 -10.99 28.69
C SER A 241 -11.20 -9.89 28.27
N TRP A 242 -9.91 -10.22 28.18
CA TRP A 242 -8.87 -9.32 27.71
C TRP A 242 -7.98 -9.98 26.68
N ARG A 243 -7.74 -9.26 25.59
CA ARG A 243 -6.82 -9.61 24.53
C ARG A 243 -5.85 -8.45 24.32
N GLY A 244 -4.56 -8.72 24.35
CA GLY A 244 -3.55 -7.71 24.14
C GLY A 244 -2.37 -8.24 23.36
N SER A 245 -1.64 -7.36 22.67
CA SER A 245 -0.39 -7.73 22.05
C SER A 245 0.60 -6.57 21.99
N PHE A 246 1.88 -6.93 21.98
CA PHE A 246 2.97 -6.07 21.59
C PHE A 246 3.69 -6.72 20.40
N ALA A 247 3.89 -5.96 19.33
CA ALA A 247 4.61 -6.42 18.16
C ALA A 247 5.68 -5.41 17.76
N HIS A 248 6.85 -5.92 17.37
CA HIS A 248 7.95 -5.17 16.80
C HIS A 248 8.25 -5.70 15.40
N PHE A 249 8.38 -4.78 14.44
CA PHE A 249 8.75 -5.09 13.05
C PHE A 249 9.89 -4.18 12.63
N GLU A 250 10.88 -4.74 12.00
CA GLU A 250 11.95 -3.99 11.36
C GLU A 250 12.16 -4.52 9.94
N ASN A 251 12.25 -3.61 8.99
CA ASN A 251 12.61 -3.89 7.61
C ASN A 251 13.74 -2.95 7.22
N ASP A 252 14.84 -3.52 6.75
CA ASP A 252 16.01 -2.82 6.25
C ASP A 252 16.33 -3.39 4.86
N GLY A 253 16.46 -2.55 3.86
CA GLY A 253 16.76 -2.97 2.50
C GLY A 253 17.43 -1.86 1.73
N GLU A 254 18.03 -2.20 0.63
CA GLU A 254 18.53 -1.19 -0.29
C GLU A 254 17.38 -0.58 -1.10
N ASN A 255 17.62 0.59 -1.67
CA ASN A 255 16.61 1.28 -2.44
C ASN A 255 16.23 0.46 -3.66
N ILE A 256 14.95 0.48 -3.98
CA ILE A 256 14.46 0.06 -5.29
C ILE A 256 15.11 0.93 -6.35
N LEU A 257 15.75 0.29 -7.31
CA LEU A 257 16.38 0.99 -8.42
C LEU A 257 15.39 1.32 -9.51
N ASN A 258 15.56 2.49 -10.08
CA ASN A 258 14.86 2.92 -11.25
C ASN A 258 15.56 2.41 -12.50
N PHE A 259 14.84 1.69 -13.33
CA PHE A 259 15.31 1.23 -14.63
C PHE A 259 14.75 2.15 -15.71
N THR A 260 15.64 2.86 -16.39
CA THR A 260 15.28 3.64 -17.55
C THR A 260 15.78 2.94 -18.80
N CYS A 261 14.89 2.55 -19.68
CA CYS A 261 15.29 2.23 -21.03
C CYS A 261 15.76 3.51 -21.72
N ASN A 262 16.96 3.50 -22.28
CA ASN A 262 17.43 4.62 -23.11
C ASN A 262 16.72 4.58 -24.48
N PRO A 263 15.84 5.53 -24.79
CA PRO A 263 15.15 5.53 -26.09
C PRO A 263 16.08 5.60 -27.29
N ALA A 264 17.27 6.20 -27.13
CA ALA A 264 18.27 6.30 -28.20
C ALA A 264 19.11 5.01 -28.35
N ASN A 265 19.10 4.14 -27.38
CA ASN A 265 19.82 2.87 -27.44
C ASN A 265 19.01 1.75 -26.76
N PRO A 266 18.13 1.06 -27.49
CA PRO A 266 17.31 -0.02 -26.93
C PRO A 266 18.11 -1.18 -26.32
N THR A 267 19.36 -1.35 -26.72
CA THR A 267 20.23 -2.39 -26.15
C THR A 267 20.62 -2.10 -24.70
N GLN A 268 20.48 -0.87 -24.23
CA GLN A 268 20.68 -0.52 -22.83
C GLN A 268 19.47 -0.88 -21.95
N CYS A 269 18.40 -1.38 -22.53
CA CYS A 269 17.29 -2.02 -21.82
C CYS A 269 17.55 -3.51 -21.55
N ASN A 270 18.57 -4.08 -22.16
CA ASN A 270 18.98 -5.46 -21.90
C ASN A 270 19.56 -5.55 -20.48
N GLY A 271 19.12 -6.53 -19.73
CA GLY A 271 19.53 -6.71 -18.35
C GLY A 271 18.79 -5.76 -17.40
N ARG A 272 17.45 -5.77 -17.46
CA ARG A 272 16.57 -4.97 -16.57
C ARG A 272 16.81 -5.21 -15.08
N PHE A 273 17.42 -6.34 -14.74
CA PHE A 273 17.87 -6.68 -13.39
C PHE A 273 19.37 -6.43 -13.19
N ALA A 274 19.94 -5.50 -13.94
CA ALA A 274 21.31 -5.04 -13.79
C ALA A 274 21.38 -3.51 -13.77
N THR A 275 22.31 -2.98 -13.02
CA THR A 275 22.65 -1.55 -12.99
C THR A 275 24.15 -1.37 -13.10
N SER A 276 24.58 -0.16 -13.45
CA SER A 276 25.99 0.23 -13.54
C SER A 276 26.30 1.48 -12.74
N GLY A 277 25.45 1.83 -11.77
CA GLY A 277 25.64 2.98 -10.90
C GLY A 277 26.89 2.86 -10.04
N LEU A 278 27.43 3.99 -9.60
CA LEU A 278 28.58 4.07 -8.69
C LEU A 278 28.17 4.03 -7.23
N ARG A 279 26.98 3.59 -6.94
CA ARG A 279 26.47 3.49 -5.59
C ARG A 279 27.15 2.34 -4.87
N GLU A 280 27.77 2.62 -3.76
CA GLU A 280 28.45 1.67 -2.91
C GLU A 280 27.67 1.47 -1.61
N GLY A 281 27.12 0.26 -1.42
CA GLY A 281 26.60 -0.20 -0.13
C GLY A 281 25.46 0.57 0.50
N LYS A 282 25.10 0.20 1.72
CA LYS A 282 23.96 0.70 2.51
C LYS A 282 24.17 2.09 3.13
N ARG A 283 25.19 2.84 2.77
CA ARG A 283 25.48 4.17 3.33
C ARG A 283 25.80 5.16 2.23
N PHE A 284 25.20 6.32 2.35
CA PHE A 284 25.57 7.48 1.56
C PHE A 284 27.06 7.77 1.83
N THR A 285 27.92 7.49 0.85
CA THR A 285 29.33 7.83 0.95
C THR A 285 29.52 9.25 0.44
N PRO A 286 30.00 10.18 1.29
CA PRO A 286 30.28 11.56 0.88
C PRO A 286 31.27 11.67 -0.29
N SER A 287 31.93 10.58 -0.65
CA SER A 287 32.89 10.55 -1.76
C SER A 287 32.24 10.60 -3.14
N LEU A 288 30.98 10.27 -3.29
CA LEU A 288 30.23 10.38 -4.54
C LEU A 288 29.64 11.76 -4.74
N PHE A 289 29.29 12.41 -3.63
CA PHE A 289 28.87 13.80 -3.60
C PHE A 289 29.87 14.55 -2.70
N PRO A 290 30.49 15.63 -3.18
CA PRO A 290 31.29 16.46 -2.29
C PRO A 290 30.41 16.81 -1.09
N PRO A 291 31.01 16.89 0.12
CA PRO A 291 30.22 17.21 1.30
C PRO A 291 29.52 18.53 1.02
N VAL A 292 28.27 18.48 0.65
CA VAL A 292 27.40 19.62 0.79
C VAL A 292 27.47 19.90 2.27
N ASN A 293 27.94 21.07 2.63
CA ASN A 293 28.03 21.47 4.03
C ASN A 293 26.59 21.67 4.50
N ILE A 294 25.91 20.55 4.72
CA ILE A 294 24.57 20.49 5.26
C ILE A 294 24.76 20.71 6.75
N ALA A 295 25.21 21.91 7.11
CA ALA A 295 25.27 22.48 8.46
C ALA A 295 25.16 21.42 9.59
N GLY A 296 26.02 20.39 9.57
CA GLY A 296 26.22 19.44 10.68
C GLY A 296 25.10 18.44 10.96
N ARG A 297 23.99 18.39 10.20
CA ARG A 297 22.81 17.64 10.67
C ARG A 297 22.45 16.35 9.92
N LYS A 298 22.86 16.20 8.66
CA LYS A 298 22.29 15.13 7.84
C LYS A 298 23.28 14.32 6.99
N ALA A 299 24.56 14.48 7.22
CA ALA A 299 25.59 13.72 6.51
C ALA A 299 25.54 12.19 6.73
N ASN A 300 24.62 11.71 7.57
CA ASN A 300 24.55 10.32 8.04
C ASN A 300 23.22 9.61 7.72
N PHE A 301 22.44 10.09 6.77
CA PHE A 301 21.30 9.29 6.31
C PHE A 301 21.82 7.99 5.70
N GLY A 302 21.33 6.87 6.23
CA GLY A 302 21.59 5.56 5.62
C GLY A 302 21.03 5.53 4.21
N GLN A 303 21.74 4.89 3.28
CA GLN A 303 21.16 4.55 1.99
C GLN A 303 20.18 3.39 2.17
N GLY A 304 19.21 3.30 1.26
CA GLY A 304 18.21 2.28 1.36
C GLY A 304 16.99 2.75 2.12
N VAL A 305 16.21 1.80 2.56
CA VAL A 305 14.97 2.02 3.29
C VAL A 305 15.05 1.26 4.60
N ARG A 306 14.82 1.94 5.71
CA ARG A 306 14.67 1.30 7.01
C ARG A 306 13.37 1.75 7.64
N THR A 307 12.59 0.79 8.08
CA THR A 307 11.33 1.02 8.79
C THR A 307 11.32 0.20 10.07
N GLN A 308 11.00 0.85 11.18
CA GLN A 308 10.80 0.19 12.48
C GLN A 308 9.42 0.56 12.99
N THR A 309 8.61 -0.43 13.33
CA THR A 309 7.25 -0.23 13.85
C THR A 309 7.10 -0.99 15.16
N ASN A 310 6.69 -0.29 16.21
CA ASN A 310 6.21 -0.88 17.44
C ASN A 310 4.69 -0.69 17.50
N LEU A 311 3.97 -1.77 17.71
CA LEU A 311 2.51 -1.78 17.79
C LEU A 311 2.07 -2.40 19.11
N VAL A 312 1.26 -1.67 19.86
CA VAL A 312 0.55 -2.17 21.04
C VAL A 312 -0.93 -2.21 20.73
N THR A 313 -1.56 -3.34 20.95
CA THR A 313 -3.00 -3.50 20.87
C THR A 313 -3.56 -4.00 22.19
N SER A 314 -4.74 -3.52 22.57
CA SER A 314 -5.47 -4.01 23.74
C SER A 314 -6.97 -3.91 23.47
N ASN A 315 -7.69 -5.01 23.65
CA ASN A 315 -9.13 -5.06 23.63
C ASN A 315 -9.62 -5.68 24.93
N LEU A 316 -10.28 -4.88 25.75
CA LEU A 316 -10.94 -5.31 26.96
C LEU A 316 -12.43 -5.38 26.69
N GLU A 317 -12.99 -6.57 26.82
CA GLU A 317 -14.35 -6.89 26.48
C GLU A 317 -15.18 -7.18 27.74
N PHE A 318 -16.35 -6.56 27.82
CA PHE A 318 -17.33 -6.74 28.91
C PHE A 318 -18.66 -7.25 28.34
N GLY A 319 -19.08 -8.42 28.74
CA GLY A 319 -20.44 -8.88 28.54
C GLY A 319 -21.42 -8.09 29.44
N ILE A 320 -22.46 -7.53 28.84
CA ILE A 320 -23.51 -6.78 29.52
C ILE A 320 -24.84 -7.53 29.37
N GLY A 321 -25.20 -8.28 30.37
CA GLY A 321 -26.28 -9.25 30.24
C GLY A 321 -26.00 -10.27 29.13
N ASP A 322 -27.07 -10.82 28.55
CA ASP A 322 -26.93 -11.85 27.49
C ASP A 322 -26.86 -11.29 26.09
N ASN A 323 -27.16 -10.00 25.90
CA ASN A 323 -27.45 -9.44 24.58
C ASN A 323 -26.53 -8.25 24.16
N ALA A 324 -25.57 -7.86 24.99
CA ALA A 324 -24.69 -6.74 24.65
C ALA A 324 -23.24 -6.97 25.09
N THR A 325 -22.33 -6.39 24.33
CA THR A 325 -20.88 -6.43 24.59
C THR A 325 -20.29 -5.05 24.45
N LEU A 326 -19.55 -4.60 25.45
CA LEU A 326 -18.76 -3.37 25.43
C LEU A 326 -17.30 -3.71 25.25
N ASN A 327 -16.66 -3.14 24.24
CA ASN A 327 -15.24 -3.27 23.98
C ASN A 327 -14.53 -1.93 24.24
N LEU A 328 -13.43 -1.98 24.97
CA LEU A 328 -12.46 -0.88 25.09
C LEU A 328 -11.22 -1.24 24.28
N ILE A 329 -11.07 -0.63 23.12
CA ILE A 329 -10.01 -0.94 22.16
C ILE A 329 -8.99 0.19 22.19
N THR A 330 -7.76 -0.12 22.63
CA THR A 330 -6.65 0.84 22.78
C THR A 330 -5.52 0.45 21.85
N GLY A 331 -5.01 1.41 21.10
CA GLY A 331 -3.89 1.23 20.19
C GLY A 331 -2.80 2.27 20.38
N TYR A 332 -1.54 1.82 20.30
CA TYR A 332 -0.38 2.70 20.23
C TYR A 332 0.57 2.22 19.14
N VAL A 333 1.01 3.15 18.28
CA VAL A 333 1.95 2.89 17.20
C VAL A 333 3.12 3.87 17.32
N ASP A 334 4.34 3.36 17.36
CA ASP A 334 5.58 4.13 17.18
C ASP A 334 6.25 3.66 15.88
N LEU A 335 6.37 4.56 14.93
CA LEU A 335 6.95 4.29 13.61
C LEU A 335 8.17 5.17 13.39
N LYS A 336 9.28 4.57 13.01
CA LYS A 336 10.46 5.25 12.53
C LYS A 336 10.77 4.80 11.12
N GLN A 337 11.07 5.76 10.26
CA GLN A 337 11.42 5.47 8.89
C GLN A 337 12.60 6.33 8.46
N GLN A 338 13.54 5.69 7.77
CA GLN A 338 14.64 6.36 7.08
C GLN A 338 14.69 5.85 5.65
N PHE A 339 14.85 6.72 4.69
CA PHE A 339 15.18 6.32 3.34
C PHE A 339 16.09 7.33 2.65
N ALA A 340 16.92 6.83 1.76
CA ALA A 340 17.70 7.60 0.83
C ALA A 340 17.50 7.00 -0.56
N VAL A 341 16.94 7.77 -1.48
CA VAL A 341 16.69 7.34 -2.86
C VAL A 341 17.48 8.23 -3.81
N ASP A 342 18.38 7.62 -4.55
CA ASP A 342 19.04 8.25 -5.69
C ASP A 342 18.30 7.82 -6.98
N PHE A 343 17.60 8.77 -7.59
CA PHE A 343 16.82 8.52 -8.81
C PHE A 343 17.67 8.20 -10.03
N PHE A 344 18.96 8.45 -9.99
CA PHE A 344 19.87 8.16 -11.09
C PHE A 344 20.82 7.01 -10.80
N ASP A 345 20.78 6.47 -9.58
CA ASP A 345 21.64 5.37 -9.15
C ASP A 345 23.13 5.62 -9.45
N GLY A 346 23.59 6.85 -9.31
CA GLY A 346 24.94 7.25 -9.67
C GLY A 346 25.29 7.09 -11.16
N ARG A 347 24.35 6.69 -12.00
CA ARG A 347 24.59 6.36 -13.42
C ARG A 347 24.80 7.57 -14.35
N GLY A 348 25.05 8.73 -13.84
CA GLY A 348 25.44 9.91 -14.63
C GLY A 348 26.93 10.00 -14.96
N GLY A 349 27.77 9.06 -14.47
CA GLY A 349 29.21 9.17 -14.54
C GLY A 349 29.86 8.72 -15.86
N PRO A 350 31.10 9.16 -16.13
CA PRO A 350 31.83 8.83 -17.36
C PRO A 350 32.28 7.36 -17.45
N ASN A 351 32.20 6.60 -16.37
CA ASN A 351 32.68 5.22 -16.30
C ASN A 351 31.63 4.17 -16.70
N ILE A 352 30.44 4.62 -17.06
CA ILE A 352 29.43 3.73 -17.59
C ILE A 352 29.63 3.64 -19.07
N ALA A 353 29.75 2.40 -19.60
CA ALA A 353 29.87 2.20 -21.03
C ALA A 353 28.81 3.01 -21.79
N ALA A 354 29.24 4.12 -22.42
CA ALA A 354 28.43 5.07 -23.14
C ALA A 354 27.19 5.61 -22.39
N PRO A 355 27.32 6.30 -21.24
CA PRO A 355 26.21 7.05 -20.72
C PRO A 355 25.86 8.13 -21.74
N ASN A 356 24.60 8.15 -22.18
CA ASN A 356 24.13 9.30 -22.94
C ASN A 356 23.76 10.41 -21.93
N PRO A 357 24.61 11.44 -21.76
CA PRO A 357 24.35 12.52 -20.80
C PRO A 357 23.06 13.28 -21.13
N ALA A 358 22.62 13.25 -22.38
CA ALA A 358 21.36 13.88 -22.78
C ALA A 358 20.12 13.16 -22.23
N VAL A 359 20.19 11.85 -22.00
CA VAL A 359 19.05 11.07 -21.46
C VAL A 359 18.99 11.19 -19.94
N ARG A 360 20.11 11.43 -19.30
CA ARG A 360 20.23 11.48 -17.84
C ARG A 360 20.70 12.83 -17.30
N GLY A 361 21.09 13.73 -18.15
CA GLY A 361 21.35 15.14 -17.85
C GLY A 361 22.57 15.45 -16.98
N LEU A 362 23.23 14.46 -16.40
CA LEU A 362 24.24 14.68 -15.38
C LEU A 362 25.43 13.76 -15.54
N ALA A 363 26.62 14.32 -15.36
CA ALA A 363 27.87 13.59 -15.52
C ALA A 363 28.17 12.67 -14.31
N ARG A 364 27.65 12.96 -13.15
CA ARG A 364 27.69 12.13 -11.94
C ARG A 364 26.58 12.55 -10.99
N GLY A 365 25.99 11.56 -10.31
CA GLY A 365 24.90 11.80 -9.38
C GLY A 365 23.61 12.18 -10.11
N GLY A 366 22.66 12.64 -9.35
CA GLY A 366 21.33 12.99 -9.84
C GLY A 366 20.51 13.60 -8.74
N PHE A 367 19.22 13.42 -8.82
CA PHE A 367 18.30 13.85 -7.80
C PHE A 367 18.24 12.79 -6.69
N THR A 368 18.60 13.17 -5.47
CA THR A 368 18.59 12.30 -4.29
C THR A 368 17.65 12.88 -3.25
N ILE A 369 16.75 12.06 -2.74
CA ILE A 369 15.87 12.37 -1.62
C ILE A 369 16.37 11.65 -0.38
N LEU A 370 16.55 12.39 0.70
CA LEU A 370 16.85 11.86 2.03
C LEU A 370 15.68 12.15 2.95
N ASN A 371 15.26 11.17 3.74
CA ASN A 371 14.14 11.31 4.68
C ASN A 371 14.41 10.57 5.98
N ASP A 372 14.21 11.24 7.10
CA ASP A 372 14.15 10.68 8.44
C ASP A 372 12.82 11.09 9.08
N ALA A 373 11.96 10.13 9.33
CA ALA A 373 10.61 10.37 9.81
C ALA A 373 10.32 9.56 11.06
N LYS A 374 9.54 10.19 11.95
CA LYS A 374 8.99 9.56 13.16
C LYS A 374 7.52 9.88 13.26
N ASN A 375 6.73 8.88 13.65
CA ASN A 375 5.31 9.01 13.91
C ASN A 375 5.01 8.32 15.23
N ASP A 376 4.29 8.99 16.10
CA ASP A 376 3.63 8.39 17.26
C ASP A 376 2.11 8.58 17.13
N GLN A 377 1.38 7.50 17.36
CA GLN A 377 -0.07 7.46 17.28
C GLN A 377 -0.65 6.80 18.52
N PHE A 378 -1.64 7.42 19.10
CA PHE A 378 -2.51 6.83 20.12
C PHE A 378 -3.94 6.83 19.60
N SER A 379 -4.66 5.72 19.80
CA SER A 379 -6.08 5.60 19.48
C SER A 379 -6.84 4.89 20.59
N GLN A 380 -8.09 5.32 20.80
CA GLN A 380 -9.03 4.73 21.73
C GLN A 380 -10.39 4.62 21.09
N GLU A 381 -10.97 3.42 21.12
CA GLU A 381 -12.35 3.18 20.71
C GLU A 381 -13.14 2.59 21.89
N ILE A 382 -14.33 3.11 22.11
CA ILE A 382 -15.35 2.53 23.00
C ILE A 382 -16.44 2.02 22.06
N LYS A 383 -16.60 0.71 21.96
CA LYS A 383 -17.54 0.07 21.03
C LYS A 383 -18.56 -0.74 21.81
N LEU A 384 -19.82 -0.51 21.52
CA LEU A 384 -20.95 -1.26 22.07
C LEU A 384 -21.65 -2.00 20.92
N THR A 385 -21.79 -3.30 21.07
CA THR A 385 -22.55 -4.17 20.14
C THR A 385 -23.63 -4.90 20.89
N GLY A 386 -24.73 -5.18 20.23
CA GLY A 386 -25.79 -5.96 20.87
C GLY A 386 -27.05 -6.08 20.02
N SER A 387 -28.07 -6.72 20.63
CA SER A 387 -29.40 -6.90 20.06
C SER A 387 -30.48 -6.41 21.01
N LEU A 388 -31.57 -5.86 20.46
CA LEU A 388 -32.75 -5.40 21.18
C LEU A 388 -34.01 -5.99 20.56
N GLY A 389 -35.08 -6.16 21.39
CA GLY A 389 -36.39 -6.62 20.93
C GLY A 389 -36.35 -8.01 20.36
N ASP A 390 -35.76 -8.98 21.12
CA ASP A 390 -35.61 -10.37 20.73
C ASP A 390 -34.96 -10.56 19.34
N GLY A 391 -33.97 -9.74 19.05
CA GLY A 391 -33.23 -9.78 17.78
C GLY A 391 -33.84 -8.95 16.65
N PHE A 392 -34.87 -8.14 16.92
CA PHE A 392 -35.45 -7.25 15.91
C PHE A 392 -34.47 -6.13 15.47
N ILE A 393 -33.62 -5.64 16.39
CA ILE A 393 -32.60 -4.63 16.13
C ILE A 393 -31.25 -5.14 16.56
N ASP A 394 -30.32 -5.33 15.64
CA ASP A 394 -28.91 -5.48 15.94
C ASP A 394 -28.23 -4.14 15.79
N TYR A 395 -27.31 -3.80 16.70
CA TYR A 395 -26.61 -2.53 16.64
C TYR A 395 -25.14 -2.65 16.92
N VAL A 396 -24.37 -1.73 16.32
CA VAL A 396 -22.99 -1.43 16.67
C VAL A 396 -22.84 0.08 16.74
N GLY A 397 -22.36 0.60 17.85
CA GLY A 397 -22.14 2.02 18.03
C GLY A 397 -20.87 2.26 18.84
N GLY A 398 -20.32 3.47 18.74
CA GLY A 398 -19.12 3.76 19.52
C GLY A 398 -18.62 5.18 19.39
N LEU A 399 -17.61 5.45 20.23
CA LEU A 399 -16.85 6.68 20.25
C LEU A 399 -15.40 6.35 19.90
N PHE A 400 -14.78 7.16 19.05
CA PHE A 400 -13.41 6.97 18.60
C PHE A 400 -12.61 8.24 18.77
N TYR A 401 -11.39 8.09 19.25
CA TYR A 401 -10.40 9.13 19.37
C TYR A 401 -9.08 8.70 18.76
N ILE A 402 -8.40 9.59 18.04
CA ILE A 402 -7.04 9.38 17.55
C ILE A 402 -6.26 10.68 17.66
N LYS A 403 -5.02 10.55 18.09
CA LYS A 403 -4.01 11.60 18.05
C LYS A 403 -2.73 11.03 17.47
N GLU A 404 -2.18 11.72 16.49
CA GLU A 404 -0.89 11.39 15.89
C GLU A 404 -0.01 12.63 15.81
N ASN A 405 1.28 12.44 16.04
CA ASN A 405 2.30 13.46 15.87
C ASN A 405 3.35 12.91 14.89
N ASN A 406 3.72 13.73 13.96
CA ASN A 406 4.67 13.39 12.92
C ASN A 406 5.82 14.38 12.93
N PHE A 407 7.03 13.85 12.83
CA PHE A 407 8.24 14.59 12.58
C PHE A 407 8.88 14.03 11.30
N THR A 408 9.19 14.90 10.36
CA THR A 408 9.90 14.52 9.14
C THR A 408 11.03 15.51 8.89
N ASP A 409 12.23 14.99 8.79
CA ASP A 409 13.42 15.73 8.38
C ASP A 409 13.83 15.23 6.99
N PHE A 410 13.73 16.08 5.99
CA PHE A 410 14.00 15.68 4.61
C PHE A 410 14.88 16.68 3.87
N THR A 411 15.65 16.13 2.92
CA THR A 411 16.61 16.90 2.12
C THR A 411 16.54 16.43 0.68
N ASP A 412 16.46 17.37 -0.23
CA ASP A 412 16.52 17.14 -1.67
C ASP A 412 17.85 17.68 -2.20
N LEU A 413 18.64 16.80 -2.79
CA LEU A 413 19.95 17.10 -3.38
C LEU A 413 19.90 16.93 -4.89
N PHE A 414 20.61 17.77 -5.58
CA PHE A 414 20.81 17.65 -7.03
C PHE A 414 22.27 17.73 -7.38
N GLY A 415 22.87 16.61 -7.76
CA GLY A 415 24.27 16.51 -8.16
C GLY A 415 24.44 16.90 -9.64
N ILE A 416 25.16 17.97 -9.93
CA ILE A 416 25.49 18.42 -11.30
C ILE A 416 26.84 17.85 -11.72
N SER A 417 27.77 17.80 -10.79
CA SER A 417 29.10 17.23 -10.97
C SER A 417 29.69 16.85 -9.63
N PRO A 418 30.80 16.11 -9.55
CA PRO A 418 31.45 15.80 -8.28
C PRO A 418 31.81 17.03 -7.44
N ALA A 419 32.04 18.16 -8.13
CA ALA A 419 32.42 19.42 -7.49
C ALA A 419 31.22 20.34 -7.21
N LEU A 420 30.03 20.05 -7.74
CA LEU A 420 28.87 20.91 -7.62
C LEU A 420 27.60 20.09 -7.34
N THR A 421 27.23 20.06 -6.08
CA THR A 421 25.93 19.50 -5.61
C THR A 421 25.08 20.65 -5.09
N LEU A 422 23.87 20.79 -5.64
CA LEU A 422 22.90 21.78 -5.18
C LEU A 422 22.02 21.21 -4.07
N LEU A 423 21.91 21.94 -2.99
CA LEU A 423 20.94 21.71 -1.95
C LEU A 423 19.62 22.39 -2.34
N LEU A 424 18.68 21.62 -2.89
CA LEU A 424 17.38 22.14 -3.34
C LEU A 424 16.44 22.43 -2.18
N ALA A 425 16.44 21.54 -1.18
CA ALA A 425 15.63 21.67 0.01
C ALA A 425 16.33 21.01 1.20
N ASP A 426 16.21 21.59 2.37
CA ASP A 426 16.56 21.00 3.65
C ASP A 426 15.55 21.49 4.70
N ARG A 427 14.64 20.60 5.12
CA ARG A 427 13.45 21.00 5.88
C ARG A 427 13.15 20.08 7.02
N THR A 428 12.67 20.68 8.10
CA THR A 428 11.99 19.98 9.18
C THR A 428 10.50 20.28 9.10
N LEU A 429 9.72 19.23 9.11
CA LEU A 429 8.27 19.25 9.10
C LEU A 429 7.76 18.64 10.40
N ARG A 430 6.87 19.33 11.10
CA ARG A 430 6.10 18.80 12.22
C ARG A 430 4.63 18.94 11.86
N ASN A 431 3.92 17.84 11.85
CA ASN A 431 2.48 17.86 11.66
C ASN A 431 1.79 16.94 12.66
N SER A 432 0.61 17.35 13.08
CA SER A 432 -0.23 16.57 13.98
C SER A 432 -1.65 16.46 13.43
N THR A 433 -2.28 15.34 13.75
CA THR A 433 -3.70 15.10 13.50
C THR A 433 -4.37 14.71 14.80
N GLU A 434 -5.52 15.30 15.06
CA GLU A 434 -6.38 14.94 16.17
C GLU A 434 -7.80 14.82 15.65
N ALA A 435 -8.45 13.68 15.93
CA ALA A 435 -9.82 13.46 15.48
C ALA A 435 -10.67 12.76 16.54
N TYR A 436 -11.92 13.19 16.61
CA TYR A 436 -12.98 12.60 17.42
C TYR A 436 -14.08 12.11 16.50
N ALA A 437 -14.69 10.98 16.81
CA ALA A 437 -15.83 10.52 16.05
C ALA A 437 -16.84 9.78 16.94
N GLY A 438 -18.12 9.89 16.57
CA GLY A 438 -19.18 9.06 17.10
C GLY A 438 -19.88 8.36 15.95
N PHE A 439 -20.21 7.08 16.10
CA PHE A 439 -20.86 6.29 15.07
C PHE A 439 -21.94 5.38 15.65
N LEU A 440 -22.92 5.08 14.83
CA LEU A 440 -23.97 4.10 15.10
C LEU A 440 -24.40 3.46 13.78
N GLN A 441 -24.50 2.16 13.75
CA GLN A 441 -25.17 1.40 12.72
C GLN A 441 -26.18 0.47 13.37
N THR A 442 -27.38 0.42 12.79
CA THR A 442 -28.46 -0.46 13.21
C THR A 442 -28.92 -1.31 12.04
N ASP A 443 -29.13 -2.57 12.30
CA ASP A 443 -29.73 -3.51 11.39
C ASP A 443 -31.12 -3.90 11.94
N PHE A 444 -32.16 -3.60 11.16
CA PHE A 444 -33.54 -3.92 11.48
C PHE A 444 -33.91 -5.24 10.78
N ASN A 445 -34.11 -6.28 11.52
CA ASN A 445 -34.60 -7.57 11.05
C ASN A 445 -36.13 -7.50 10.89
N VAL A 446 -36.56 -6.91 9.75
CA VAL A 446 -37.97 -6.63 9.46
C VAL A 446 -38.79 -7.91 9.32
N THR A 447 -38.17 -8.92 8.70
CA THR A 447 -38.64 -10.31 8.63
C THR A 447 -37.44 -11.24 8.73
N ASP A 448 -37.64 -12.53 8.82
CA ASP A 448 -36.55 -13.52 8.75
C ASP A 448 -35.73 -13.44 7.46
N GLN A 449 -36.29 -12.86 6.41
CA GLN A 449 -35.66 -12.74 5.09
C GLN A 449 -35.17 -11.33 4.75
N ILE A 450 -35.67 -10.29 5.41
CA ILE A 450 -35.42 -8.89 5.06
C ILE A 450 -34.77 -8.16 6.23
N LYS A 451 -33.55 -7.69 6.00
CA LYS A 451 -32.80 -6.83 6.93
C LYS A 451 -32.55 -5.48 6.31
N LEU A 452 -32.85 -4.40 7.01
CA LEU A 452 -32.56 -3.03 6.63
C LEU A 452 -31.43 -2.47 7.50
N THR A 453 -30.40 -1.93 6.90
CA THR A 453 -29.28 -1.31 7.60
C THR A 453 -29.31 0.20 7.47
N ALA A 454 -29.18 0.91 8.58
CA ALA A 454 -28.96 2.35 8.62
C ALA A 454 -27.76 2.67 9.53
N GLY A 455 -26.79 3.39 9.01
CA GLY A 455 -25.58 3.75 9.74
C GLY A 455 -25.19 5.20 9.51
N ILE A 456 -24.56 5.81 10.50
CA ILE A 456 -24.02 7.16 10.42
C ILE A 456 -22.77 7.29 11.29
N ARG A 457 -21.79 8.05 10.81
CA ARG A 457 -20.66 8.52 11.62
C ARG A 457 -20.46 10.00 11.39
N TYR A 458 -20.21 10.70 12.49
CA TYR A 458 -19.70 12.07 12.48
C TYR A 458 -18.25 12.09 12.92
N THR A 459 -17.41 12.75 12.16
CA THR A 459 -15.98 12.91 12.47
C THR A 459 -15.63 14.39 12.51
N ASP A 460 -14.99 14.85 13.57
CA ASP A 460 -14.40 16.18 13.73
C ASP A 460 -12.87 16.02 13.79
N GLU A 461 -12.19 16.52 12.78
CA GLU A 461 -10.74 16.39 12.61
C GLU A 461 -10.07 17.75 12.55
N THR A 462 -8.94 17.86 13.20
CA THR A 462 -8.02 19.01 13.11
C THR A 462 -6.63 18.54 12.77
N LYS A 463 -6.03 19.15 11.75
CA LYS A 463 -4.62 18.97 11.38
C LYS A 463 -3.85 20.26 11.53
N LYS A 464 -2.59 20.16 11.99
CA LYS A 464 -1.66 21.31 12.13
C LYS A 464 -0.35 20.99 11.42
N LEU A 465 0.32 22.04 10.96
CA LEU A 465 1.57 21.95 10.22
C LEU A 465 2.52 23.06 10.61
N ASP A 466 3.76 22.70 10.90
CA ASP A 466 4.89 23.61 11.09
C ASP A 466 6.06 23.23 10.21
N PHE A 467 6.64 24.23 9.56
CA PHE A 467 7.82 24.11 8.70
C PHE A 467 9.01 24.89 9.24
N SER A 468 10.20 24.32 9.05
CA SER A 468 11.47 25.04 9.23
C SER A 468 12.37 24.74 8.05
N ASP A 469 12.86 25.77 7.38
CA ASP A 469 13.96 25.66 6.41
C ASP A 469 15.29 25.60 7.15
N ASN A 470 16.04 24.55 6.94
CA ASN A 470 17.30 24.32 7.67
C ASN A 470 18.53 24.82 6.91
N ARG A 471 18.37 25.37 5.72
CA ARG A 471 19.48 25.94 4.96
C ARG A 471 20.08 27.12 5.71
N SER A 472 21.42 27.28 5.65
CA SER A 472 22.13 28.33 6.40
C SER A 472 21.65 29.73 6.02
N SER A 473 21.38 29.98 4.74
CA SER A 473 20.84 31.24 4.22
C SER A 473 19.44 31.58 4.73
N CYS A 474 18.75 30.64 5.35
CA CYS A 474 17.39 30.84 5.87
C CYS A 474 17.34 30.95 7.41
N ARG A 475 18.49 30.77 8.09
CA ARG A 475 18.55 30.74 9.56
C ARG A 475 19.05 32.01 10.21
N ASP A 476 19.76 32.85 9.47
CA ASP A 476 20.39 34.08 9.98
C ASP A 476 19.43 35.26 10.12
N GLY A 477 18.11 35.02 9.96
CA GLY A 477 17.08 36.06 10.05
C GLY A 477 16.89 36.86 8.77
N THR A 478 17.66 36.62 7.74
CA THR A 478 17.42 37.11 6.38
C THR A 478 16.48 36.12 5.69
N ILE A 479 15.22 36.52 5.57
CA ILE A 479 14.23 35.70 4.85
C ILE A 479 14.44 35.91 3.38
N GLU A 480 15.24 35.04 2.76
CA GLU A 480 15.32 34.99 1.30
C GLU A 480 13.98 34.53 0.71
N ALA A 481 13.65 35.02 -0.47
CA ALA A 481 12.41 34.70 -1.18
C ALA A 481 12.19 33.17 -1.39
N ASN A 482 13.27 32.39 -1.33
CA ASN A 482 13.29 30.94 -1.55
C ASN A 482 13.22 30.12 -0.26
N CYS A 483 13.22 30.75 0.92
CA CYS A 483 13.11 30.05 2.19
C CYS A 483 11.67 29.56 2.43
N VAL A 484 11.58 28.37 2.97
CA VAL A 484 10.29 27.71 3.26
C VAL A 484 10.16 27.53 4.76
N ASP A 485 9.64 28.52 5.43
CA ASP A 485 9.32 28.46 6.85
C ASP A 485 7.91 28.97 7.16
N ASN A 486 7.50 28.88 8.41
CA ASN A 486 6.15 29.30 8.82
C ASN A 486 5.82 30.77 8.55
N LEU A 487 6.81 31.62 8.37
CA LEU A 487 6.64 33.06 8.12
C LEU A 487 6.40 33.35 6.63
N ASN A 488 6.95 32.51 5.73
CA ASN A 488 6.95 32.71 4.28
C ASN A 488 5.93 31.84 3.52
N LEU A 489 4.99 31.19 4.20
CA LEU A 489 3.97 30.39 3.55
C LEU A 489 2.92 31.27 2.88
N ILE A 490 3.24 31.76 1.68
CA ILE A 490 2.38 32.62 0.87
C ILE A 490 2.13 31.93 -0.48
N GLY A 491 0.86 31.75 -0.84
CA GLY A 491 0.44 31.17 -2.11
C GLY A 491 0.70 32.09 -3.32
N PRO A 492 0.50 31.60 -4.54
CA PRO A 492 0.72 32.36 -5.77
C PRO A 492 -0.09 33.66 -5.90
N SER A 493 -1.22 33.77 -5.19
CA SER A 493 -2.05 35.00 -5.14
C SER A 493 -1.62 35.99 -4.06
N GLY A 494 -0.52 35.74 -3.33
CA GLY A 494 -0.13 36.54 -2.17
C GLY A 494 -0.89 36.24 -0.88
N VAL A 495 -1.80 35.29 -0.89
CA VAL A 495 -2.58 34.88 0.29
C VAL A 495 -1.77 33.90 1.12
N ARG A 496 -1.81 34.07 2.45
CA ARG A 496 -1.13 33.18 3.37
C ARG A 496 -1.70 31.77 3.33
N ILE A 497 -0.82 30.76 3.21
CA ILE A 497 -1.18 29.35 3.26
C ILE A 497 -1.54 28.97 4.69
N PRO A 498 -2.72 28.36 4.93
CA PRO A 498 -3.13 27.97 6.28
C PRO A 498 -2.29 26.82 6.79
N ARG A 499 -1.84 26.93 8.05
CA ARG A 499 -1.12 25.89 8.79
C ARG A 499 -2.02 25.01 9.67
N LYS A 500 -3.32 25.32 9.69
CA LYS A 500 -4.36 24.54 10.37
C LYS A 500 -5.47 24.26 9.37
N GLN A 501 -5.91 23.01 9.31
CA GLN A 501 -7.11 22.59 8.61
C GLN A 501 -8.02 21.85 9.58
N SER A 502 -9.32 22.05 9.44
CA SER A 502 -10.34 21.32 10.20
C SER A 502 -11.41 20.81 9.25
N ALA A 503 -11.88 19.58 9.47
CA ALA A 503 -12.92 18.95 8.69
C ALA A 503 -13.97 18.34 9.60
N LYS A 504 -15.24 18.61 9.29
CA LYS A 504 -16.41 18.05 9.97
C LYS A 504 -17.24 17.29 8.94
N LEU A 505 -17.29 15.98 9.06
CA LEU A 505 -17.78 15.12 8.00
C LEU A 505 -18.74 14.06 8.53
N PHE A 506 -19.82 13.85 7.76
CA PHE A 506 -20.78 12.77 7.98
C PHE A 506 -20.58 11.68 6.94
N THR A 507 -20.57 10.43 7.37
CA THR A 507 -20.45 9.25 6.51
C THR A 507 -21.61 8.28 6.78
N PRO A 508 -22.77 8.49 6.12
CA PRO A 508 -23.92 7.61 6.22
C PRO A 508 -23.73 6.33 5.40
N ARG A 509 -24.44 5.30 5.80
CA ARG A 509 -24.61 4.03 5.10
C ARG A 509 -26.07 3.59 5.17
N PHE A 510 -26.59 3.09 4.05
CA PHE A 510 -27.89 2.45 3.95
C PHE A 510 -27.72 1.14 3.18
N ALA A 511 -28.39 0.07 3.64
CA ALA A 511 -28.41 -1.18 2.90
C ALA A 511 -29.75 -1.90 3.08
N VAL A 512 -30.07 -2.71 2.09
CA VAL A 512 -31.19 -3.66 2.11
C VAL A 512 -30.62 -5.04 1.79
N ASN A 513 -30.93 -6.00 2.62
CA ASN A 513 -30.53 -7.39 2.49
C ASN A 513 -31.77 -8.25 2.37
N PHE A 514 -31.78 -9.11 1.38
CA PHE A 514 -32.82 -10.11 1.17
C PHE A 514 -32.20 -11.50 1.13
N LYS A 515 -32.55 -12.33 2.10
CA LYS A 515 -32.09 -13.70 2.28
C LYS A 515 -33.29 -14.66 2.14
N PRO A 516 -33.66 -15.05 0.91
CA PRO A 516 -34.82 -15.92 0.70
C PRO A 516 -34.65 -17.33 1.29
N ASN A 517 -33.41 -17.78 1.43
CA ASN A 517 -33.01 -19.02 2.10
C ASN A 517 -31.59 -18.85 2.66
N ASP A 518 -31.07 -19.86 3.35
CA ASP A 518 -29.75 -19.82 3.99
C ASP A 518 -28.60 -19.73 2.99
N ASP A 519 -28.80 -20.17 1.76
CA ASP A 519 -27.78 -20.29 0.73
C ASP A 519 -27.69 -19.06 -0.20
N LEU A 520 -28.58 -18.06 -0.07
CA LEU A 520 -28.62 -16.91 -0.96
C LEU A 520 -28.87 -15.61 -0.20
N LEU A 521 -27.93 -14.68 -0.30
CA LEU A 521 -28.07 -13.30 0.10
C LEU A 521 -28.05 -12.40 -1.14
N VAL A 522 -29.08 -11.57 -1.33
CA VAL A 522 -29.13 -10.47 -2.28
C VAL A 522 -29.06 -9.17 -1.52
N PHE A 523 -28.24 -8.23 -1.94
CA PHE A 523 -28.07 -6.96 -1.24
C PHE A 523 -27.97 -5.76 -2.19
N ALA A 524 -28.35 -4.61 -1.66
CA ALA A 524 -28.07 -3.31 -2.25
C ALA A 524 -27.66 -2.32 -1.16
N SER A 525 -26.72 -1.43 -1.45
CA SER A 525 -26.24 -0.44 -0.48
C SER A 525 -25.85 0.89 -1.11
N ALA A 526 -25.89 1.95 -0.30
CA ALA A 526 -25.35 3.26 -0.58
C ALA A 526 -24.49 3.69 0.61
N THR A 527 -23.20 3.92 0.37
CA THR A 527 -22.23 4.23 1.43
C THR A 527 -21.41 5.45 1.06
N ARG A 528 -21.20 6.33 2.02
CA ARG A 528 -20.32 7.49 1.88
C ARG A 528 -19.02 7.28 2.66
N GLY A 529 -17.89 7.68 2.04
CA GLY A 529 -16.59 7.76 2.68
C GLY A 529 -15.93 9.10 2.45
N PHE A 530 -14.84 9.36 3.18
CA PHE A 530 -13.97 10.50 2.92
C PHE A 530 -12.50 10.16 3.20
N LYS A 531 -11.61 10.89 2.51
CA LYS A 531 -10.19 10.95 2.81
C LYS A 531 -9.84 12.37 3.22
N SER A 532 -9.05 12.51 4.27
CA SER A 532 -8.70 13.79 4.87
C SER A 532 -7.85 14.66 3.96
N GLY A 533 -7.94 15.98 4.12
CA GLY A 533 -7.06 16.94 3.47
C GLY A 533 -5.64 16.93 4.04
N GLY A 534 -4.76 17.74 3.45
CA GLY A 534 -3.36 17.83 3.85
C GLY A 534 -2.63 18.98 3.16
N TRP A 535 -1.29 18.86 3.07
CA TRP A 535 -0.41 19.85 2.44
C TRP A 535 0.65 19.21 1.56
N ASN A 536 1.04 19.92 0.52
CA ASN A 536 2.14 19.54 -0.38
C ASN A 536 3.50 19.82 0.25
N ALA A 537 3.99 18.92 1.09
CA ALA A 537 5.23 19.12 1.84
C ALA A 537 6.51 19.09 0.99
N ARG A 538 6.46 18.54 -0.24
CA ARG A 538 7.62 18.45 -1.15
C ARG A 538 7.82 19.66 -2.05
N GLY A 539 6.96 20.68 -1.99
CA GLY A 539 7.16 21.89 -2.79
C GLY A 539 8.55 22.50 -2.56
N THR A 540 9.28 22.91 -3.58
CA THR A 540 10.63 23.50 -3.48
C THR A 540 10.61 25.00 -3.19
N ALA A 541 9.43 25.61 -3.21
CA ALA A 541 9.19 27.00 -2.85
C ALA A 541 8.00 27.11 -1.91
N ALA A 542 7.96 28.16 -1.09
CA ALA A 542 6.86 28.40 -0.14
C ALA A 542 5.49 28.41 -0.82
N SER A 543 5.39 29.01 -2.01
CA SER A 543 4.17 29.08 -2.82
C SER A 543 3.69 27.73 -3.35
N GLN A 544 4.46 26.66 -3.22
CA GLN A 544 4.10 25.29 -3.64
C GLN A 544 3.59 24.43 -2.49
N LEU A 545 3.71 24.86 -1.25
CA LEU A 545 3.23 24.16 -0.05
C LEU A 545 1.71 24.25 0.13
N LEU A 546 1.01 24.16 -0.98
CA LEU A 546 -0.43 24.38 -1.07
C LEU A 546 -1.20 23.32 -0.28
N PRO A 547 -2.26 23.72 0.42
CA PRO A 547 -3.18 22.78 1.03
C PRO A 547 -4.07 22.14 -0.04
N PHE A 548 -4.57 20.96 0.28
CA PHE A 548 -5.66 20.32 -0.44
C PHE A 548 -6.73 19.87 0.56
N GLY A 549 -7.98 19.92 0.12
CA GLY A 549 -9.16 19.58 0.93
C GLY A 549 -9.44 18.07 0.98
N PRO A 550 -10.43 17.65 1.78
CA PRO A 550 -10.90 16.28 1.80
C PRO A 550 -11.53 15.87 0.47
N GLU A 551 -11.25 14.65 0.02
CA GLU A 551 -12.03 13.99 -1.02
C GLU A 551 -13.20 13.21 -0.40
N LYS A 552 -14.29 13.06 -1.13
CA LYS A 552 -15.52 12.42 -0.67
C LYS A 552 -16.03 11.48 -1.75
N VAL A 553 -16.44 10.29 -1.33
CA VAL A 553 -16.95 9.28 -2.25
C VAL A 553 -18.33 8.80 -1.84
N TRP A 554 -19.21 8.64 -2.80
CA TRP A 554 -20.42 7.84 -2.71
C TRP A 554 -20.24 6.58 -3.53
N SER A 555 -20.55 5.42 -2.92
CA SER A 555 -20.59 4.13 -3.61
C SER A 555 -22.00 3.57 -3.53
N TYR A 556 -22.53 3.16 -4.66
CA TYR A 556 -23.78 2.43 -4.78
C TYR A 556 -23.43 1.03 -5.26
N GLU A 557 -23.87 0.04 -4.51
CA GLU A 557 -23.51 -1.36 -4.76
C GLU A 557 -24.77 -2.21 -4.77
N ALA A 558 -24.79 -3.22 -5.63
CA ALA A 558 -25.80 -4.28 -5.62
C ALA A 558 -25.12 -5.62 -5.95
N GLY A 559 -25.54 -6.67 -5.30
CA GLY A 559 -24.90 -7.96 -5.51
C GLY A 559 -25.66 -9.12 -4.90
N PHE A 560 -25.09 -10.29 -5.09
CA PHE A 560 -25.52 -11.49 -4.40
C PHE A 560 -24.33 -12.31 -3.90
N LYS A 561 -24.59 -13.11 -2.88
CA LYS A 561 -23.70 -14.14 -2.37
C LYS A 561 -24.48 -15.43 -2.25
N SER A 562 -23.92 -16.52 -2.75
CA SER A 562 -24.61 -17.80 -2.75
C SER A 562 -23.66 -18.96 -2.51
N ASP A 563 -24.15 -19.94 -1.77
CA ASP A 563 -23.59 -21.27 -1.64
C ASP A 563 -24.51 -22.26 -2.35
N LEU A 564 -24.00 -23.00 -3.30
CA LEU A 564 -24.76 -23.84 -4.20
C LEU A 564 -24.26 -25.29 -4.13
N PHE A 565 -25.14 -26.25 -4.43
CA PHE A 565 -24.80 -27.68 -4.53
C PHE A 565 -24.17 -28.24 -3.24
N ASP A 566 -24.83 -28.05 -2.11
CA ASP A 566 -24.32 -28.46 -0.78
C ASP A 566 -22.93 -27.87 -0.48
N ASN A 567 -22.78 -26.55 -0.65
CA ASN A 567 -21.57 -25.76 -0.40
C ASN A 567 -20.38 -26.15 -1.28
N LYS A 568 -20.59 -26.88 -2.39
CA LYS A 568 -19.50 -27.21 -3.34
C LYS A 568 -19.14 -26.06 -4.28
N VAL A 569 -20.05 -25.10 -4.46
CA VAL A 569 -19.85 -23.93 -5.31
C VAL A 569 -20.28 -22.68 -4.53
N ARG A 570 -19.36 -21.79 -4.32
CA ARG A 570 -19.62 -20.46 -3.78
C ARG A 570 -19.51 -19.44 -4.90
N ALA A 571 -20.52 -18.58 -5.05
CA ALA A 571 -20.53 -17.54 -6.08
C ALA A 571 -20.97 -16.19 -5.48
N ASN A 572 -20.09 -15.21 -5.53
CA ASN A 572 -20.33 -13.87 -5.06
C ASN A 572 -20.12 -12.88 -6.21
N LEU A 573 -21.14 -12.07 -6.49
CA LEU A 573 -21.07 -10.99 -7.49
C LEU A 573 -21.43 -9.66 -6.84
N THR A 574 -20.64 -8.63 -7.12
CA THR A 574 -20.93 -7.25 -6.75
C THR A 574 -20.81 -6.34 -7.97
N LEU A 575 -21.86 -5.59 -8.26
CA LEU A 575 -21.85 -4.46 -9.19
C LEU A 575 -21.72 -3.18 -8.39
N TYR A 576 -20.89 -2.24 -8.85
CA TYR A 576 -20.71 -0.99 -8.14
C TYR A 576 -20.67 0.22 -9.07
N TYR A 577 -21.06 1.37 -8.52
CA TYR A 577 -20.91 2.69 -9.11
C TYR A 577 -20.40 3.64 -8.04
N GLN A 578 -19.23 4.24 -8.30
CA GLN A 578 -18.59 5.19 -7.37
C GLN A 578 -18.47 6.55 -8.02
N ASP A 579 -18.84 7.58 -7.27
CA ASP A 579 -18.71 8.99 -7.64
C ASP A 579 -17.91 9.71 -6.54
N THR A 580 -16.69 10.10 -6.88
CA THR A 580 -15.76 10.76 -5.96
C THR A 580 -15.65 12.23 -6.34
N SER A 581 -15.99 13.10 -5.41
CA SER A 581 -15.80 14.54 -5.55
C SER A 581 -14.49 14.98 -4.90
N ASP A 582 -13.89 16.01 -5.46
CA ASP A 582 -12.67 16.62 -4.94
C ASP A 582 -11.50 15.63 -4.85
N LEU A 583 -11.34 14.72 -5.83
CA LEU A 583 -10.28 13.72 -5.83
C LEU A 583 -8.90 14.36 -5.65
N GLN A 584 -8.14 13.85 -4.71
CA GLN A 584 -6.75 14.25 -4.47
C GLN A 584 -5.83 13.53 -5.45
N THR A 585 -5.37 14.22 -6.46
CA THR A 585 -4.51 13.66 -7.51
C THR A 585 -3.16 14.35 -7.53
N PRO A 586 -2.03 13.61 -7.45
CA PRO A 586 -0.71 14.16 -7.66
C PRO A 586 -0.54 14.59 -9.12
N SER A 587 0.14 15.70 -9.33
CA SER A 587 0.44 16.21 -10.65
C SER A 587 1.86 16.78 -10.73
N ALA A 588 2.52 16.59 -11.84
CA ALA A 588 3.75 17.29 -12.13
C ALA A 588 3.44 18.72 -12.57
N LEU A 589 4.08 19.69 -11.98
CA LEU A 589 4.14 21.07 -12.47
C LEU A 589 5.56 21.33 -12.95
N VAL A 590 5.68 21.80 -14.21
CA VAL A 590 6.96 22.23 -14.76
C VAL A 590 7.05 23.74 -14.62
N ALA A 591 8.03 24.21 -13.87
CA ALA A 591 8.31 25.63 -13.75
C ALA A 591 8.94 26.16 -15.03
N ALA A 592 8.94 27.50 -15.22
CA ALA A 592 9.53 28.14 -16.39
C ALA A 592 11.04 27.87 -16.58
N ASN A 593 11.74 27.52 -15.52
CA ASN A 593 13.14 27.11 -15.52
C ASN A 593 13.37 25.60 -15.76
N GLY A 594 12.29 24.84 -16.09
CA GLY A 594 12.35 23.39 -16.30
C GLY A 594 12.31 22.53 -15.05
N ALA A 595 12.29 23.10 -13.84
CA ALA A 595 12.17 22.33 -12.60
C ALA A 595 10.78 21.66 -12.51
N ILE A 596 10.78 20.37 -12.22
CA ILE A 596 9.56 19.59 -12.04
C ILE A 596 9.23 19.55 -10.55
N THR A 597 8.01 19.90 -10.21
CA THR A 597 7.49 19.80 -8.84
C THR A 597 6.23 18.98 -8.86
N PHE A 598 6.11 18.02 -7.94
CA PHE A 598 4.91 17.23 -7.77
C PHE A 598 4.01 17.90 -6.73
N ILE A 599 2.79 18.21 -7.13
CA ILE A 599 1.78 18.85 -6.25
C ILE A 599 0.50 18.04 -6.30
N THR A 600 -0.02 17.67 -5.14
CA THR A 600 -1.36 17.09 -5.01
C THR A 600 -2.40 18.19 -4.83
N ARG A 601 -3.50 18.08 -5.53
CA ARG A 601 -4.64 18.98 -5.45
C ARG A 601 -5.96 18.23 -5.64
N ASN A 602 -7.06 18.88 -5.26
CA ASN A 602 -8.41 18.44 -5.62
C ASN A 602 -8.69 18.87 -7.07
N PHE A 603 -8.09 18.16 -8.04
CA PHE A 603 -8.12 18.58 -9.45
C PHE A 603 -9.43 18.30 -10.16
N ALA A 604 -10.02 17.14 -9.86
CA ALA A 604 -11.12 16.61 -10.62
C ALA A 604 -12.04 15.80 -9.73
N ASP A 605 -13.22 15.53 -10.23
CA ASP A 605 -14.04 14.45 -9.73
C ASP A 605 -13.60 13.14 -10.41
N TYR A 606 -13.92 12.02 -9.80
CA TYR A 606 -13.59 10.72 -10.33
C TYR A 606 -14.80 9.81 -10.30
N ARG A 607 -15.03 9.11 -11.39
CA ARG A 607 -16.11 8.14 -11.51
C ARG A 607 -15.55 6.79 -11.87
N ASN A 608 -15.99 5.77 -11.17
CA ASN A 608 -15.67 4.38 -11.47
C ASN A 608 -16.93 3.51 -11.35
N LYS A 609 -17.14 2.63 -12.31
CA LYS A 609 -18.18 1.62 -12.29
C LYS A 609 -17.60 0.28 -12.69
N GLY A 610 -18.10 -0.79 -12.10
CA GLY A 610 -17.54 -2.09 -12.39
C GLY A 610 -18.31 -3.26 -11.81
N ALA A 611 -17.73 -4.43 -12.02
CA ALA A 611 -18.22 -5.69 -11.53
C ALA A 611 -17.08 -6.50 -10.90
N GLU A 612 -17.37 -7.20 -9.83
CA GLU A 612 -16.45 -8.07 -9.11
C GLU A 612 -17.10 -9.41 -8.86
N LEU A 613 -16.48 -10.48 -9.36
CA LEU A 613 -16.93 -11.85 -9.26
C LEU A 613 -15.90 -12.66 -8.48
N GLU A 614 -16.34 -13.41 -7.51
CA GLU A 614 -15.54 -14.38 -6.77
C GLU A 614 -16.26 -15.73 -6.77
N LEU A 615 -15.62 -16.74 -7.36
CA LEU A 615 -16.11 -18.10 -7.45
C LEU A 615 -15.15 -19.04 -6.73
N SER A 616 -15.67 -19.95 -5.94
CA SER A 616 -14.91 -21.04 -5.34
C SER A 616 -15.64 -22.37 -5.60
N PHE A 617 -14.88 -23.40 -5.92
CA PHE A 617 -15.39 -24.72 -6.27
C PHE A 617 -14.66 -25.77 -5.44
N ALA A 618 -15.40 -26.65 -4.78
CA ALA A 618 -14.91 -27.84 -4.10
C ALA A 618 -15.60 -29.10 -4.68
N PRO A 619 -15.30 -29.47 -5.95
CA PRO A 619 -16.07 -30.48 -6.68
C PRO A 619 -15.96 -31.89 -6.08
N VAL A 620 -14.82 -32.19 -5.47
CA VAL A 620 -14.53 -33.45 -4.80
C VAL A 620 -13.67 -33.17 -3.56
N LYS A 621 -13.65 -34.10 -2.61
CA LYS A 621 -12.81 -33.99 -1.40
C LYS A 621 -11.35 -33.75 -1.79
N GLY A 622 -10.74 -32.74 -1.17
CA GLY A 622 -9.36 -32.35 -1.41
C GLY A 622 -9.14 -31.41 -2.58
N ALA A 623 -10.13 -31.17 -3.47
CA ALA A 623 -10.01 -30.24 -4.59
C ALA A 623 -10.58 -28.87 -4.20
N ASN A 624 -9.78 -27.82 -4.38
CA ASN A 624 -10.20 -26.43 -4.21
C ASN A 624 -9.79 -25.65 -5.47
N LEU A 625 -10.76 -25.04 -6.13
CA LEU A 625 -10.56 -24.21 -7.31
C LEU A 625 -11.16 -22.83 -7.03
N PHE A 626 -10.59 -21.77 -7.61
CA PHE A 626 -11.18 -20.45 -7.53
C PHE A 626 -11.01 -19.66 -8.85
N VAL A 627 -11.93 -18.73 -9.06
CA VAL A 627 -11.86 -17.73 -10.14
C VAL A 627 -12.36 -16.40 -9.56
N ASN A 628 -11.48 -15.41 -9.53
CA ASN A 628 -11.79 -14.04 -9.13
C ASN A 628 -11.61 -13.11 -10.32
N ALA A 629 -12.60 -12.29 -10.62
CA ALA A 629 -12.57 -11.39 -11.77
C ALA A 629 -13.04 -10.00 -11.36
N GLY A 630 -12.31 -8.97 -11.79
CA GLY A 630 -12.66 -7.58 -11.62
C GLY A 630 -12.68 -6.86 -12.96
N TYR A 631 -13.78 -6.21 -13.27
CA TYR A 631 -13.89 -5.27 -14.37
C TYR A 631 -14.18 -3.89 -13.85
N GLN A 632 -13.50 -2.87 -14.39
CA GLN A 632 -13.75 -1.48 -14.04
C GLN A 632 -13.64 -0.55 -15.25
N ASP A 633 -14.50 0.48 -15.27
CA ASP A 633 -14.50 1.55 -16.26
C ASP A 633 -14.51 2.90 -15.51
N ASP A 634 -13.39 3.58 -15.56
CA ASP A 634 -13.08 4.75 -14.76
C ASP A 634 -12.65 5.96 -15.60
N LYS A 635 -12.89 7.15 -15.04
CA LYS A 635 -12.49 8.41 -15.67
C LYS A 635 -12.43 9.58 -14.70
N TYR A 636 -11.57 10.54 -15.01
CA TYR A 636 -11.62 11.87 -14.42
C TYR A 636 -12.74 12.72 -15.03
N LEU A 637 -13.43 13.47 -14.16
CA LEU A 637 -14.42 14.45 -14.54
C LEU A 637 -13.93 15.82 -14.08
N ILE A 638 -13.95 16.80 -14.98
CA ILE A 638 -13.51 18.16 -14.64
C ILE A 638 -14.71 19.08 -14.47
N ASN A 639 -14.65 19.93 -13.44
CA ASN A 639 -15.63 21.00 -13.26
C ASN A 639 -15.33 22.15 -14.24
N ARG A 640 -16.08 22.21 -15.34
CA ARG A 640 -15.92 23.24 -16.37
C ARG A 640 -16.38 24.62 -15.93
N ASN A 641 -17.16 24.70 -14.84
CA ASN A 641 -17.65 25.95 -14.27
C ASN A 641 -16.77 26.44 -13.10
N ALA A 642 -15.68 25.72 -12.78
CA ALA A 642 -14.74 26.17 -11.77
C ALA A 642 -14.13 27.52 -12.17
N PRO A 643 -13.89 28.45 -11.22
CA PRO A 643 -13.20 29.69 -11.52
C PRO A 643 -11.82 29.38 -12.09
N ALA A 644 -11.31 30.24 -12.98
CA ALA A 644 -10.02 30.02 -13.63
C ALA A 644 -8.87 29.84 -12.62
N ARG A 645 -8.95 30.53 -11.49
CA ARG A 645 -8.04 30.37 -10.34
C ARG A 645 -8.84 30.40 -9.04
N ASP A 646 -8.36 29.63 -8.08
CA ASP A 646 -8.91 29.67 -6.71
C ASP A 646 -8.34 30.86 -5.90
N VAL A 647 -8.73 30.95 -4.63
CA VAL A 647 -8.29 32.02 -3.70
C VAL A 647 -6.78 32.04 -3.45
N LEU A 648 -6.10 30.90 -3.62
CA LEU A 648 -4.65 30.79 -3.51
C LEU A 648 -3.93 31.05 -4.83
N GLY A 649 -4.66 31.33 -5.90
CA GLY A 649 -4.12 31.60 -7.24
C GLY A 649 -3.84 30.32 -8.05
N ILE A 650 -4.35 29.17 -7.60
CA ILE A 650 -4.17 27.87 -8.28
C ILE A 650 -5.13 27.79 -9.46
N GLN A 651 -4.57 27.50 -10.63
CA GLN A 651 -5.35 27.38 -11.85
C GLN A 651 -6.24 26.12 -11.86
N SER A 652 -7.50 26.25 -12.27
CA SER A 652 -8.39 25.09 -12.43
C SER A 652 -7.97 24.22 -13.61
N VAL A 653 -8.36 22.93 -13.58
CA VAL A 653 -8.07 22.00 -14.69
C VAL A 653 -8.74 22.44 -15.98
N ALA A 654 -9.96 22.97 -15.92
CA ALA A 654 -10.65 23.47 -17.11
C ALA A 654 -9.90 24.65 -17.76
N ALA A 655 -9.43 25.61 -16.95
CA ALA A 655 -8.62 26.72 -17.43
C ALA A 655 -7.26 26.26 -17.97
N GLN A 656 -6.64 25.29 -17.33
CA GLN A 656 -5.39 24.69 -17.76
C GLN A 656 -5.54 23.95 -19.09
N GLN A 657 -6.60 23.17 -19.26
CA GLN A 657 -6.92 22.50 -20.52
C GLN A 657 -7.15 23.49 -21.65
N ALA A 658 -7.94 24.55 -21.40
CA ALA A 658 -8.19 25.60 -22.39
C ALA A 658 -6.87 26.31 -22.80
N ALA A 659 -6.01 26.65 -21.85
CA ALA A 659 -4.72 27.25 -22.11
C ALA A 659 -3.80 26.32 -22.91
N CYS A 660 -3.76 25.02 -22.59
CA CYS A 660 -3.03 24.01 -23.35
C CYS A 660 -3.49 23.95 -24.81
N ILE A 661 -4.79 23.82 -25.04
CA ILE A 661 -5.37 23.76 -26.39
C ILE A 661 -5.03 25.03 -27.18
N ALA A 662 -5.18 26.21 -26.55
CA ALA A 662 -4.85 27.49 -27.18
C ALA A 662 -3.36 27.61 -27.54
N GLN A 663 -2.46 27.23 -26.66
CA GLN A 663 -1.01 27.23 -26.91
C GLN A 663 -0.63 26.27 -28.03
N ARG A 664 -1.25 25.08 -28.08
CA ARG A 664 -1.00 24.11 -29.16
C ARG A 664 -1.46 24.64 -30.51
N ALA A 665 -2.63 25.26 -30.55
CA ALA A 665 -3.15 25.87 -31.77
C ALA A 665 -2.28 27.02 -32.28
N ALA A 666 -1.74 27.85 -31.37
CA ALA A 666 -0.91 29.00 -31.70
C ALA A 666 0.49 28.63 -32.21
N ASN A 667 1.07 27.55 -31.70
CA ASN A 667 2.51 27.29 -31.85
C ASN A 667 2.86 26.00 -32.61
N GLN A 668 1.88 25.19 -33.03
CA GLN A 668 2.11 23.84 -33.63
C GLN A 668 3.09 22.98 -32.84
N ILE A 669 3.00 23.00 -31.51
CA ILE A 669 4.03 22.48 -30.61
C ILE A 669 4.09 20.96 -30.66
N PRO A 670 5.30 20.37 -30.88
CA PRO A 670 5.52 18.95 -30.68
C PRO A 670 5.40 18.61 -29.19
N VAL A 671 4.73 17.53 -28.93
CA VAL A 671 4.34 17.08 -27.62
C VAL A 671 5.50 16.37 -26.95
N THR A 672 6.37 17.08 -26.19
CA THR A 672 7.25 16.33 -25.27
C THR A 672 7.81 17.20 -24.15
N PRO A 673 7.30 17.04 -22.93
CA PRO A 673 7.90 17.76 -21.81
C PRO A 673 9.23 17.18 -21.34
N ASN A 674 9.47 15.87 -21.44
CA ASN A 674 10.57 15.21 -20.72
C ASN A 674 11.73 14.75 -21.60
N THR A 675 11.68 14.97 -22.90
CA THR A 675 12.69 14.48 -23.84
C THR A 675 13.17 15.53 -24.82
N ALA A 676 12.88 16.82 -24.56
CA ALA A 676 13.45 17.88 -25.36
C ALA A 676 14.97 17.83 -25.24
N PRO A 677 15.68 17.78 -26.37
CA PRO A 677 17.13 17.81 -26.36
C PRO A 677 17.66 19.08 -25.70
N ALA A 678 18.88 19.01 -25.15
CA ALA A 678 19.53 20.19 -24.59
C ALA A 678 19.55 21.35 -25.61
N GLY A 679 19.06 22.52 -25.18
CA GLY A 679 18.98 23.71 -26.03
C GLY A 679 17.62 23.91 -26.72
N GLN A 680 16.69 22.94 -26.66
CA GLN A 680 15.30 23.17 -27.03
C GLN A 680 14.48 23.63 -25.83
N PRO A 681 13.58 24.59 -25.97
CA PRO A 681 12.73 24.98 -24.86
C PRO A 681 11.88 23.75 -24.41
N VAL A 682 12.15 23.34 -23.18
CA VAL A 682 11.58 22.12 -22.57
C VAL A 682 10.06 22.17 -22.46
N ASN A 683 9.47 23.33 -22.61
CA ASN A 683 8.03 23.48 -22.53
C ASN A 683 7.54 24.83 -23.09
N ASN A 684 7.25 24.86 -24.39
CA ASN A 684 6.56 25.99 -24.97
C ASN A 684 5.06 26.05 -24.64
N ALA A 685 4.55 25.02 -23.96
CA ALA A 685 3.17 24.96 -23.53
C ALA A 685 3.08 24.50 -22.06
N PRO A 686 3.43 25.35 -21.08
CA PRO A 686 3.42 25.00 -19.66
C PRO A 686 2.05 24.58 -19.12
N ALA A 687 0.98 24.84 -19.85
CA ALA A 687 -0.35 24.36 -19.51
C ALA A 687 -0.59 22.90 -19.95
N CYS A 688 0.20 22.38 -20.90
CA CYS A 688 0.12 21.00 -21.37
C CYS A 688 1.07 20.11 -20.56
N GLY A 689 0.66 18.85 -20.33
CA GLY A 689 1.47 17.90 -19.56
C GLY A 689 1.54 18.20 -18.07
N ALA A 690 0.65 19.02 -17.55
CA ALA A 690 0.58 19.38 -16.14
C ALA A 690 -0.71 18.90 -15.50
N GLY A 691 -0.64 18.34 -14.30
CA GLY A 691 -1.78 17.74 -13.63
C GLY A 691 -2.34 16.55 -14.42
N ILE A 692 -3.63 16.57 -14.64
CA ILE A 692 -4.35 15.59 -15.46
C ILE A 692 -4.63 16.10 -16.90
N VAL A 693 -4.02 17.18 -17.31
CA VAL A 693 -4.06 17.66 -18.70
C VAL A 693 -2.90 17.06 -19.45
N ALA A 694 -3.19 16.11 -20.32
CA ALA A 694 -2.18 15.44 -21.13
C ALA A 694 -1.52 16.40 -22.13
N PRO A 695 -0.32 16.08 -22.63
CA PRO A 695 0.38 16.93 -23.61
C PRO A 695 -0.39 17.20 -24.91
N ASP A 696 -1.33 16.34 -25.29
CA ASP A 696 -2.22 16.53 -26.44
C ASP A 696 -3.44 17.41 -26.14
N GLY A 697 -3.60 17.86 -24.88
CA GLY A 697 -4.73 18.65 -24.41
C GLY A 697 -5.96 17.82 -23.98
N SER A 698 -5.89 16.50 -24.08
CA SER A 698 -6.94 15.61 -23.53
C SER A 698 -6.84 15.55 -21.99
N ILE A 699 -7.89 15.01 -21.36
CA ILE A 699 -7.83 14.62 -19.96
C ILE A 699 -7.23 13.22 -19.88
N ALA A 700 -6.21 13.07 -19.05
CA ALA A 700 -5.50 11.82 -18.83
C ALA A 700 -6.44 10.70 -18.31
N THR A 701 -6.06 9.45 -18.54
CA THR A 701 -6.73 8.30 -17.94
C THR A 701 -6.25 8.11 -16.50
N PRO A 702 -7.08 7.59 -15.59
CA PRO A 702 -6.64 7.28 -14.24
C PRO A 702 -5.48 6.29 -14.19
N VAL A 703 -4.64 6.41 -13.17
CA VAL A 703 -3.44 5.58 -13.03
C VAL A 703 -3.71 4.35 -12.16
N ARG A 704 -3.01 3.24 -12.46
CA ARG A 704 -3.06 1.98 -11.70
C ARG A 704 -4.46 1.38 -11.61
N THR A 705 -5.21 1.52 -12.69
CA THR A 705 -6.56 0.99 -12.84
C THR A 705 -6.62 0.08 -14.05
N PRO A 706 -6.11 -1.16 -13.99
CA PRO A 706 -6.34 -2.12 -15.06
C PRO A 706 -7.83 -2.35 -15.24
N LYS A 707 -8.32 -2.27 -16.48
CA LYS A 707 -9.75 -2.45 -16.75
C LYS A 707 -10.25 -3.85 -16.44
N LEU A 708 -9.39 -4.84 -16.58
CA LEU A 708 -9.67 -6.23 -16.26
C LEU A 708 -8.57 -6.80 -15.39
N SER A 709 -8.94 -7.38 -14.27
CA SER A 709 -8.11 -8.20 -13.41
C SER A 709 -8.74 -9.58 -13.26
N LEU A 710 -7.93 -10.63 -13.37
CA LEU A 710 -8.36 -12.02 -13.17
C LEU A 710 -7.37 -12.69 -12.22
N ALA A 711 -7.89 -13.54 -11.35
CA ALA A 711 -7.08 -14.50 -10.60
C ALA A 711 -7.79 -15.85 -10.67
N LEU A 712 -7.08 -16.88 -11.02
CA LEU A 712 -7.61 -18.23 -11.08
C LEU A 712 -6.57 -19.19 -10.52
N GLY A 713 -7.04 -20.26 -9.92
CA GLY A 713 -6.11 -21.25 -9.40
C GLY A 713 -6.83 -22.42 -8.80
N GLY A 714 -6.03 -23.34 -8.29
CA GLY A 714 -6.54 -24.50 -7.60
C GLY A 714 -5.46 -25.32 -6.94
N SER A 715 -5.89 -26.15 -6.04
CA SER A 715 -5.07 -27.16 -5.34
C SER A 715 -5.83 -28.47 -5.24
N TYR A 716 -5.07 -29.55 -5.14
CA TYR A 716 -5.64 -30.87 -4.91
C TYR A 716 -4.83 -31.61 -3.84
N LYS A 717 -5.42 -31.87 -2.68
CA LYS A 717 -4.83 -32.68 -1.63
C LYS A 717 -5.06 -34.15 -1.93
N ALA A 718 -4.04 -34.88 -2.30
CA ALA A 718 -4.04 -36.31 -2.53
C ALA A 718 -3.44 -37.05 -1.34
N GLU A 719 -4.17 -37.97 -0.73
CA GLU A 719 -3.65 -38.85 0.32
C GLU A 719 -2.83 -39.98 -0.29
N LEU A 720 -1.65 -40.25 0.28
CA LEU A 720 -0.73 -41.28 -0.18
C LEU A 720 -1.05 -42.62 0.49
N GLY A 721 -1.98 -43.32 -0.05
CA GLY A 721 -2.34 -44.72 0.32
C GLY A 721 -2.53 -44.92 1.79
N GLY A 722 -3.19 -45.07 2.63
CA GLY A 722 -3.37 -45.30 4.06
C GLY A 722 -2.19 -44.94 4.99
N SER A 723 -1.18 -44.20 4.49
CA SER A 723 -0.01 -43.80 5.29
C SER A 723 -0.26 -42.53 6.13
N GLY A 724 -1.36 -41.81 5.89
CA GLY A 724 -1.66 -40.51 6.47
C GLY A 724 -0.83 -39.37 5.89
N TRP A 725 0.08 -39.63 4.98
CA TRP A 725 0.79 -38.56 4.24
C TRP A 725 -0.08 -38.02 3.11
N SER A 726 0.07 -36.73 2.83
CA SER A 726 -0.62 -36.08 1.71
C SER A 726 0.35 -35.29 0.82
N VAL A 727 -0.01 -35.17 -0.45
CA VAL A 727 0.65 -34.32 -1.44
C VAL A 727 -0.37 -33.33 -1.98
N THR A 728 0.01 -32.04 -1.98
CA THR A 728 -0.87 -30.97 -2.45
C THR A 728 -0.14 -30.14 -3.50
N PRO A 729 -0.29 -30.44 -4.79
CA PRO A 729 0.05 -29.51 -5.86
C PRO A 729 -0.94 -28.33 -5.84
N SER A 730 -0.44 -27.13 -6.06
CA SER A 730 -1.23 -25.92 -6.25
C SER A 730 -0.64 -25.07 -7.38
N VAL A 731 -1.52 -24.47 -8.15
CA VAL A 731 -1.16 -23.50 -9.22
C VAL A 731 -2.15 -22.36 -9.16
N ASN A 732 -1.65 -21.15 -9.29
CA ASN A 732 -2.47 -19.97 -9.46
C ASN A 732 -1.89 -19.04 -10.51
N ALA A 733 -2.76 -18.35 -11.23
CA ALA A 733 -2.42 -17.39 -12.26
C ALA A 733 -3.21 -16.10 -12.04
N SER A 734 -2.54 -14.96 -12.16
CA SER A 734 -3.18 -13.65 -12.12
C SER A 734 -2.90 -12.89 -13.41
N TYR A 735 -3.92 -12.19 -13.89
CA TYR A 735 -3.88 -11.35 -15.09
C TYR A 735 -4.25 -9.92 -14.73
N ALA A 736 -3.51 -8.97 -15.26
CA ALA A 736 -3.89 -7.56 -15.28
C ALA A 736 -3.84 -7.03 -16.74
N SER A 737 -4.88 -6.33 -17.15
CA SER A 737 -4.87 -5.62 -18.43
C SER A 737 -3.94 -4.41 -18.37
N LYS A 738 -3.55 -3.90 -19.55
CA LYS A 738 -2.74 -2.67 -19.67
C LYS A 738 -3.30 -1.54 -18.79
N SER A 739 -2.42 -0.85 -18.08
CA SER A 739 -2.76 0.32 -17.26
C SER A 739 -1.63 1.35 -17.22
N GLU A 740 -1.97 2.61 -16.97
CA GLU A 740 -0.99 3.63 -16.68
C GLU A 740 -0.35 3.42 -15.31
N THR A 741 0.95 3.65 -15.21
CA THR A 741 1.73 3.43 -13.98
C THR A 741 2.41 4.68 -13.45
N GLY A 742 2.38 5.76 -14.20
CA GLY A 742 2.97 7.05 -13.80
C GLY A 742 2.22 7.71 -12.66
N THR A 743 2.88 8.61 -11.95
CA THR A 743 2.26 9.38 -10.85
C THR A 743 1.27 10.42 -11.36
N SER A 744 1.50 10.97 -12.55
CA SER A 744 0.72 12.06 -13.15
C SER A 744 0.05 11.69 -14.45
N ASN A 745 0.31 10.49 -14.99
CA ASN A 745 -0.32 10.02 -16.24
C ASN A 745 -0.18 10.96 -17.44
N VAL A 746 0.88 11.76 -17.52
CA VAL A 746 1.07 12.76 -18.57
C VAL A 746 2.35 12.57 -19.38
N ASN A 747 2.97 11.42 -19.25
CA ASN A 747 4.21 11.07 -19.94
C ASN A 747 3.93 10.55 -21.36
N ILE A 748 3.37 11.38 -22.21
CA ILE A 748 3.03 11.04 -23.59
C ILE A 748 4.11 11.61 -24.52
N ARG A 749 4.57 10.80 -25.47
CA ARG A 749 5.46 11.21 -26.55
C ARG A 749 4.87 10.83 -27.90
N SER A 750 4.71 11.79 -28.77
CA SER A 750 4.29 11.58 -30.15
C SER A 750 5.49 11.57 -31.10
N GLY A 751 5.92 10.40 -31.55
CA GLY A 751 6.94 10.29 -32.58
C GLY A 751 8.39 10.44 -32.13
N ALA A 752 9.30 10.47 -33.08
CA ALA A 752 10.73 10.71 -32.87
C ALA A 752 11.03 12.20 -32.66
N ILE A 753 12.03 12.51 -31.82
CA ILE A 753 12.45 13.85 -31.54
C ILE A 753 13.93 14.00 -31.91
N THR A 754 14.24 14.99 -32.73
CA THR A 754 15.63 15.32 -33.10
C THR A 754 16.05 16.61 -32.42
N GLY A 755 17.21 16.61 -31.78
CA GLY A 755 17.79 17.77 -31.16
C GLY A 755 19.30 17.75 -31.19
N SER A 756 19.95 18.72 -30.52
CA SER A 756 21.39 18.86 -30.49
C SER A 756 22.18 17.63 -30.03
N ASN A 757 21.54 16.74 -29.28
CA ASN A 757 22.14 15.54 -28.75
C ASN A 757 21.71 14.25 -29.48
N GLY A 758 21.11 14.38 -30.67
CA GLY A 758 20.68 13.27 -31.50
C GLY A 758 19.17 13.15 -31.64
N THR A 759 18.75 12.07 -32.31
CA THR A 759 17.35 11.73 -32.53
C THR A 759 16.93 10.66 -31.55
N PHE A 760 15.89 10.92 -30.79
CA PHE A 760 15.21 9.94 -29.92
C PHE A 760 14.08 9.29 -30.72
N PRO A 761 14.10 7.98 -30.91
CA PRO A 761 13.06 7.31 -31.68
C PRO A 761 11.70 7.40 -30.98
N ALA A 762 10.63 7.17 -31.73
CA ALA A 762 9.30 6.98 -31.16
C ALA A 762 9.32 5.84 -30.12
N ASN A 763 8.46 5.92 -29.11
CA ASN A 763 8.37 4.88 -28.08
C ASN A 763 7.91 3.55 -28.72
N PRO A 764 8.74 2.49 -28.69
CA PRO A 764 8.43 1.22 -29.35
C PRO A 764 7.28 0.46 -28.69
N PHE A 765 6.92 0.79 -27.43
CA PHE A 765 5.89 0.04 -26.69
C PHE A 765 4.46 0.49 -27.02
N THR A 766 4.25 1.79 -27.20
CA THR A 766 2.88 2.31 -27.36
C THR A 766 2.76 3.38 -28.44
N GLY A 767 3.88 3.80 -29.06
CA GLY A 767 3.91 4.90 -30.02
C GLY A 767 3.79 6.27 -29.35
N ASP A 768 2.86 6.44 -28.42
CA ASP A 768 2.51 7.74 -27.81
C ASP A 768 3.01 7.94 -26.41
N PHE A 769 3.38 6.87 -25.70
CA PHE A 769 3.82 6.93 -24.31
C PHE A 769 5.35 6.95 -24.18
N ILE A 770 5.84 7.62 -23.15
CA ILE A 770 7.24 7.50 -22.75
C ILE A 770 7.47 6.05 -22.27
N THR A 771 8.64 5.50 -22.62
CA THR A 771 9.04 4.18 -22.19
C THR A 771 8.88 4.02 -20.69
N GLY A 772 8.12 3.03 -20.28
CA GLY A 772 7.85 2.71 -18.89
C GLY A 772 6.70 3.47 -18.24
N SER A 773 5.99 4.35 -18.96
CA SER A 773 4.82 5.05 -18.38
C SER A 773 3.58 4.16 -18.25
N ALA A 774 3.56 3.05 -18.96
CA ALA A 774 2.45 2.09 -18.90
C ALA A 774 2.94 0.68 -18.59
N SER A 775 2.16 -0.07 -17.85
CA SER A 775 2.28 -1.51 -17.71
C SER A 775 1.55 -2.19 -18.87
N ALA A 776 2.22 -3.07 -19.57
CA ALA A 776 1.55 -3.95 -20.55
C ALA A 776 0.61 -4.93 -19.82
N SER A 777 -0.33 -5.51 -20.54
CA SER A 777 -1.08 -6.65 -20.00
C SER A 777 -0.14 -7.82 -19.74
N HIS A 778 -0.32 -8.48 -18.62
CA HIS A 778 0.60 -9.53 -18.18
C HIS A 778 -0.11 -10.62 -17.40
N TRP A 779 0.48 -11.82 -17.40
CA TRP A 779 0.12 -12.94 -16.57
C TRP A 779 1.25 -13.27 -15.59
N LEU A 780 0.92 -13.43 -14.33
CA LEU A 780 1.83 -14.02 -13.33
C LEU A 780 1.32 -15.41 -12.97
N VAL A 781 2.21 -16.39 -12.99
CA VAL A 781 1.88 -17.76 -12.59
C VAL A 781 2.77 -18.18 -11.44
N ASN A 782 2.13 -18.64 -10.37
CA ASN A 782 2.79 -19.20 -9.20
C ASN A 782 2.38 -20.67 -9.04
N ALA A 783 3.26 -21.47 -8.50
CA ALA A 783 3.01 -22.88 -8.24
C ALA A 783 3.66 -23.33 -6.93
N SER A 784 3.07 -24.30 -6.28
CA SER A 784 3.62 -24.94 -5.09
C SER A 784 3.35 -26.43 -5.09
N LEU A 785 4.27 -27.21 -4.54
CA LEU A 785 4.07 -28.62 -4.23
C LEU A 785 4.38 -28.80 -2.74
N SER A 786 3.37 -29.15 -1.97
CA SER A 786 3.51 -29.41 -0.53
C SER A 786 3.30 -30.89 -0.20
N ILE A 787 4.16 -31.44 0.63
CA ILE A 787 4.03 -32.79 1.21
C ILE A 787 3.88 -32.63 2.71
N LYS A 788 2.84 -33.26 3.26
CA LYS A 788 2.54 -33.19 4.69
C LYS A 788 2.51 -34.58 5.30
N SER A 789 3.10 -34.72 6.49
CA SER A 789 3.01 -35.94 7.29
C SER A 789 1.61 -36.08 7.93
N PRO A 790 1.30 -37.26 8.53
CA PRO A 790 0.10 -37.39 9.35
C PRO A 790 -0.01 -36.26 10.38
N GLU A 791 -1.22 -35.79 10.63
CA GLU A 791 -1.55 -34.69 11.56
C GLU A 791 -0.85 -33.35 11.19
N ASP A 792 -0.38 -33.23 9.95
CA ASP A 792 0.35 -32.04 9.46
C ASP A 792 1.56 -31.63 10.35
N ARG A 793 2.16 -32.57 11.09
CA ARG A 793 3.29 -32.30 11.98
C ARG A 793 4.53 -31.82 11.23
N ILE A 794 4.82 -32.44 10.10
CA ILE A 794 5.92 -32.03 9.23
C ILE A 794 5.34 -31.67 7.86
N SER A 795 5.68 -30.51 7.35
CA SER A 795 5.41 -30.16 5.96
C SER A 795 6.67 -29.71 5.25
N VAL A 796 6.81 -30.14 4.00
CA VAL A 796 7.87 -29.67 3.09
C VAL A 796 7.19 -29.13 1.85
N SER A 797 7.53 -27.90 1.46
CA SER A 797 7.02 -27.29 0.23
C SER A 797 8.14 -26.82 -0.70
N VAL A 798 7.87 -26.89 -1.98
CA VAL A 798 8.67 -26.25 -3.03
C VAL A 798 7.76 -25.26 -3.74
N ASP A 799 8.10 -24.01 -3.64
CA ASP A 799 7.31 -22.89 -4.13
C ASP A 799 8.01 -22.22 -5.31
N CYS A 800 7.23 -21.79 -6.28
CA CYS A 800 7.67 -20.99 -7.41
C CYS A 800 6.77 -19.77 -7.54
N THR A 801 7.36 -18.58 -7.51
CA THR A 801 6.68 -17.30 -7.75
C THR A 801 7.14 -16.73 -9.08
N ASN A 802 6.20 -16.21 -9.89
CA ASN A 802 6.49 -15.76 -11.24
C ASN A 802 7.26 -16.83 -12.04
N CYS A 803 6.73 -18.04 -12.10
CA CYS A 803 7.43 -19.23 -12.61
C CYS A 803 7.93 -19.09 -14.03
N PHE A 804 7.24 -18.32 -14.88
CA PHE A 804 7.63 -18.09 -16.27
C PHE A 804 8.51 -16.86 -16.48
N GLY A 805 8.86 -16.16 -15.40
CA GLY A 805 9.77 -15.01 -15.44
C GLY A 805 9.18 -13.80 -16.18
N GLU A 806 7.87 -13.60 -16.08
CA GLU A 806 7.19 -12.45 -16.68
C GLU A 806 7.78 -11.13 -16.16
N GLU A 807 8.05 -10.20 -17.06
CA GLU A 807 8.58 -8.87 -16.76
C GLU A 807 7.59 -7.80 -17.20
N PHE A 808 7.17 -6.97 -16.26
CA PHE A 808 6.31 -5.82 -16.53
C PHE A 808 6.70 -4.62 -15.68
N VAL A 809 6.26 -3.44 -16.12
CA VAL A 809 6.46 -2.19 -15.39
C VAL A 809 5.43 -2.12 -14.26
N GLN A 810 5.90 -2.17 -13.03
CA GLN A 810 5.02 -2.09 -11.85
C GLN A 810 4.64 -0.65 -11.52
N SER A 811 5.59 0.28 -11.66
CA SER A 811 5.34 1.71 -11.47
C SER A 811 6.36 2.57 -12.20
N THR A 812 6.02 3.84 -12.40
CA THR A 812 6.91 4.83 -13.01
C THR A 812 6.91 6.14 -12.23
N LEU A 813 8.07 6.81 -12.25
CA LEU A 813 8.23 8.16 -11.76
C LEU A 813 9.02 8.96 -12.81
N GLY A 814 8.35 9.88 -13.51
CA GLY A 814 8.95 10.54 -14.67
C GLY A 814 9.35 9.50 -15.72
N ASN A 815 10.62 9.47 -16.11
CA ASN A 815 11.18 8.54 -17.09
C ASN A 815 11.74 7.25 -16.48
N PHE A 816 11.58 7.06 -15.15
CA PHE A 816 12.11 5.91 -14.44
C PHE A 816 11.04 4.87 -14.25
N SER A 817 11.39 3.63 -14.53
CA SER A 817 10.46 2.49 -14.42
C SER A 817 10.95 1.49 -13.40
N TYR A 818 10.04 1.01 -12.58
CA TYR A 818 10.25 -0.10 -11.64
C TYR A 818 9.63 -1.35 -12.20
N LEU A 819 10.38 -2.44 -12.20
CA LEU A 819 9.92 -3.73 -12.63
C LEU A 819 9.44 -4.56 -11.44
N ASN A 820 8.58 -5.53 -11.74
CA ASN A 820 8.24 -6.58 -10.80
C ASN A 820 9.47 -7.45 -10.48
N ARG A 821 9.39 -8.21 -9.39
CA ARG A 821 10.43 -9.21 -9.05
C ARG A 821 10.49 -10.30 -10.12
N PRO A 822 11.70 -10.81 -10.45
CA PRO A 822 11.87 -11.93 -11.37
C PRO A 822 11.32 -13.24 -10.79
N SER A 823 11.37 -14.33 -11.56
CA SER A 823 11.01 -15.66 -11.08
C SER A 823 11.81 -16.05 -9.84
N GLU A 824 11.15 -16.60 -8.84
CA GLU A 824 11.76 -17.06 -7.59
C GLU A 824 11.31 -18.48 -7.26
N TRP A 825 12.18 -19.23 -6.62
CA TRP A 825 11.84 -20.52 -6.00
C TRP A 825 12.26 -20.51 -4.53
N MET A 826 11.54 -21.27 -3.71
CA MET A 826 11.85 -21.47 -2.30
C MET A 826 11.48 -22.89 -1.88
N ILE A 827 12.32 -23.50 -1.06
CA ILE A 827 12.02 -24.75 -0.34
C ILE A 827 11.76 -24.36 1.11
N ARG A 828 10.66 -24.82 1.67
CA ARG A 828 10.29 -24.57 3.07
C ARG A 828 10.04 -25.88 3.80
N THR A 829 10.44 -25.94 5.04
CA THR A 829 10.14 -27.05 5.94
C THR A 829 9.55 -26.48 7.22
N LYS A 830 8.39 -27.00 7.63
CA LYS A 830 7.66 -26.57 8.82
C LYS A 830 7.42 -27.79 9.73
N TYR A 831 7.65 -27.61 11.00
CA TYR A 831 7.37 -28.59 12.05
C TYR A 831 6.38 -27.97 13.03
N LYS A 832 5.28 -28.68 13.31
CA LYS A 832 4.28 -28.34 14.33
C LYS A 832 4.44 -29.30 15.52
N PHE A 833 4.28 -28.82 16.73
CA PHE A 833 4.42 -29.59 17.96
C PHE A 833 3.35 -29.22 18.98
#